data_a698e50e27991f959cc8e6e2bbd0b3ed
#
_entry.id   a698e50e27991f959cc8e6e2bbd0b3ed
#
_cell.length_a   1.000
_cell.length_b   1.000
_cell.length_c   1.000
_cell.angle_alpha   90.00
_cell.angle_beta   90.00
_cell.angle_gamma   90.00
#
_symmetry.space_group_name_H-M   'P 1'
#
loop_
_entity.id
_entity.type
_entity.pdbx_description
1 polymer ?
#
loop_
_entity_poly.entity_id
_entity_poly.type
_entity_poly.pdbx_seq_one_letter_code
_entity_poly.pdbx_strand_id
1 'polypeptide(L)'
;MSWKDAYPDIPLGRDACGIIAMAEKSGKPSHRVVRRTLESLYRMAHRAGAIRGEGDGTGIQTDIPRELWALFLEQAGLDPGLAHNPRFFVGHFFVPKKEAGRLQEFEDLLRREGQRLGVRPVLFRRGEVVSEVLGPVGRRTEPLFLQVAGLSPDGDAPLWELGLRLEASFPVHVVSLSTHSVVYKVRGAAELLKRYYPELSRPEFKSRIALGHNRYSTNTLSTFEQVQPFGLIGHNGEINTIERLRREMDFLGIPRTGGSDSQDLNRMLEGLIYRYGLTLPEAMDLVFPPVLGEIKALPEDLQDLYMALRQRFGPLAQGPAAIVSRHGDEAVFATDAMGLRPLWQFETPYELVFSSERGVFSAEEFVSEPKPLAPGEKVYLRLTPEGAKVLPFDRHQRQVLERVAARTPVEGYRVHLTGPLRQAPPPLAGGSGVEVEEKPAPPPLGLERAFGWDRWDQAYLEALAKTGNEPIGSLGYDGPLAALNPEKPNLSEFFKETVAVVTNPAIDREREVEHFSTRTLLGRRPLPDGRGGGRVEELLLPIVLEEDQALAEAFGTLTLSEVRARFRTKTLVPQFTVEEGLVAGLKRLEEEAVKAVEEGAEVLILSDREAFQGGVWIDVGLAVAAVNRALMKRDAEGVALRRRTSLLVHSGGVRNLHDGAFLLGLGAEAVAPWLMEEKARALEGRKGLAGVLEALKKGLEKVISTMGIHELRGYGRIFSAIGLKPELAEYFGTRNFLGSEKAGYGFLELERTLLEREGFLRAEKVMPAKDFRFNPRIYKAAQEVASGKAPYAHFQEKVRALERENPVAARQLLEVRFPERSDVAPEEVDLSVGAHSLPFVISAMSFGSQGEASFRAYAEAAKRLNMLCINGEGGEIPDMLGKYTPWRGQQVASGRFGVHAYMLNAASVIEIKIGQGAKPGEGGHLPGKKVSPKVAAARNAVPGVDLISPSNNHDLYSIEDL
;
A
#
# COMPACT_ATOMS: atom_id res chain seq x y z
N MET A 1 -18.78 -33.39 -22.77
CA MET A 1 -18.89 -33.18 -21.30
C MET A 1 -18.20 -31.87 -21.02
N SER A 2 -18.92 -30.85 -20.57
CA SER A 2 -18.24 -29.62 -20.17
C SER A 2 -17.45 -29.90 -18.90
N TRP A 3 -16.36 -29.18 -18.65
CA TRP A 3 -15.58 -29.35 -17.41
C TRP A 3 -16.41 -29.09 -16.14
N LYS A 4 -17.49 -28.31 -16.22
CA LYS A 4 -18.49 -28.09 -15.18
C LYS A 4 -19.25 -29.36 -14.81
N ASP A 5 -19.42 -30.27 -15.77
CA ASP A 5 -20.09 -31.57 -15.53
C ASP A 5 -19.13 -32.57 -14.87
N ALA A 6 -17.82 -32.37 -15.08
CA ALA A 6 -16.76 -33.20 -14.50
C ALA A 6 -16.38 -32.79 -13.06
N TYR A 7 -16.54 -31.50 -12.71
CA TYR A 7 -16.15 -30.93 -11.40
C TYR A 7 -17.19 -29.94 -10.88
N PRO A 8 -18.39 -30.40 -10.50
CA PRO A 8 -19.49 -29.53 -10.09
C PRO A 8 -19.22 -28.74 -8.80
N ASP A 9 -18.29 -29.19 -7.96
CA ASP A 9 -18.01 -28.63 -6.64
C ASP A 9 -16.76 -27.77 -6.55
N ILE A 10 -16.03 -27.54 -7.65
CA ILE A 10 -14.90 -26.62 -7.65
C ILE A 10 -15.44 -25.18 -7.75
N PRO A 11 -15.25 -24.35 -6.69
CA PRO A 11 -15.57 -22.94 -6.81
C PRO A 11 -14.69 -22.35 -7.91
N LEU A 12 -15.29 -21.77 -8.92
CA LEU A 12 -14.57 -20.98 -9.91
C LEU A 12 -13.78 -19.92 -9.17
N GLY A 13 -12.45 -19.97 -9.24
CA GLY A 13 -11.58 -18.91 -8.78
C GLY A 13 -11.99 -17.61 -9.49
N ARG A 14 -12.48 -16.63 -8.75
CA ARG A 14 -12.93 -15.34 -9.26
C ARG A 14 -11.96 -14.30 -8.77
N ASP A 15 -11.42 -13.51 -9.68
CA ASP A 15 -10.19 -12.77 -9.49
C ASP A 15 -10.33 -11.32 -9.90
N ALA A 16 -10.54 -10.44 -8.98
CA ALA A 16 -10.64 -9.01 -9.16
C ALA A 16 -12.02 -8.48 -9.56
N CYS A 17 -12.30 -7.22 -9.10
CA CYS A 17 -13.55 -6.52 -9.38
C CYS A 17 -13.77 -6.27 -10.87
N GLY A 18 -15.02 -6.28 -11.31
CA GLY A 18 -15.44 -5.80 -12.64
C GLY A 18 -15.97 -4.37 -12.54
N ILE A 19 -15.45 -3.45 -13.35
CA ILE A 19 -15.95 -2.07 -13.45
C ILE A 19 -16.33 -1.71 -14.87
N ILE A 20 -17.34 -0.86 -14.98
CA ILE A 20 -17.78 -0.30 -16.25
C ILE A 20 -18.33 1.11 -16.05
N ALA A 21 -18.07 1.98 -17.01
CA ALA A 21 -18.78 3.23 -17.20
C ALA A 21 -19.28 3.32 -18.62
N MET A 22 -20.52 3.75 -18.80
CA MET A 22 -21.17 3.84 -20.10
C MET A 22 -21.89 5.17 -20.22
N ALA A 23 -21.54 5.98 -21.23
CA ALA A 23 -22.14 7.28 -21.48
C ALA A 23 -22.87 7.29 -22.84
N GLU A 24 -24.07 7.86 -22.86
CA GLU A 24 -24.86 8.07 -24.09
C GLU A 24 -24.20 9.14 -24.95
N LYS A 25 -23.80 8.81 -26.18
CA LYS A 25 -23.16 9.73 -27.11
C LYS A 25 -23.99 10.99 -27.40
N SER A 26 -25.31 10.80 -27.45
CA SER A 26 -26.25 11.90 -27.71
C SER A 26 -26.35 12.94 -26.58
N GLY A 27 -25.83 12.63 -25.38
CA GLY A 27 -26.00 13.45 -24.18
C GLY A 27 -27.42 13.45 -23.61
N LYS A 28 -28.37 12.74 -24.23
CA LYS A 28 -29.77 12.65 -23.77
C LYS A 28 -29.99 11.46 -22.86
N PRO A 29 -30.76 11.59 -21.76
CA PRO A 29 -31.02 10.47 -20.87
C PRO A 29 -31.77 9.32 -21.60
N SER A 30 -31.31 8.08 -21.42
CA SER A 30 -31.96 6.89 -21.99
C SER A 30 -31.98 5.75 -20.95
N HIS A 31 -33.02 4.92 -21.02
CA HIS A 31 -33.08 3.67 -20.24
C HIS A 31 -32.08 2.62 -20.80
N ARG A 32 -31.69 2.76 -22.06
CA ARG A 32 -30.72 1.87 -22.73
C ARG A 32 -29.40 1.79 -22.01
N VAL A 33 -28.83 2.95 -21.62
CA VAL A 33 -27.54 3.01 -20.89
C VAL A 33 -27.61 2.23 -19.57
N VAL A 34 -28.72 2.37 -18.83
CA VAL A 34 -28.94 1.63 -17.57
C VAL A 34 -29.00 0.13 -17.82
N ARG A 35 -29.86 -0.29 -18.77
CA ARG A 35 -30.01 -1.70 -19.12
C ARG A 35 -28.70 -2.34 -19.59
N ARG A 36 -27.98 -1.68 -20.51
CA ARG A 36 -26.73 -2.22 -21.07
C ARG A 36 -25.60 -2.27 -20.00
N THR A 37 -25.56 -1.32 -19.08
CA THR A 37 -24.63 -1.39 -17.95
C THR A 37 -24.92 -2.61 -17.06
N LEU A 38 -26.19 -2.88 -16.75
CA LEU A 38 -26.59 -4.05 -15.97
C LEU A 38 -26.27 -5.37 -16.71
N GLU A 39 -26.50 -5.42 -18.03
CA GLU A 39 -26.13 -6.56 -18.87
C GLU A 39 -24.62 -6.79 -18.90
N SER A 40 -23.82 -5.72 -18.95
CA SER A 40 -22.35 -5.80 -18.92
C SER A 40 -21.84 -6.31 -17.57
N LEU A 41 -22.43 -5.88 -16.46
CA LEU A 41 -22.11 -6.42 -15.14
C LEU A 41 -22.41 -7.93 -15.06
N TYR A 42 -23.51 -8.38 -15.67
CA TYR A 42 -23.83 -9.80 -15.76
C TYR A 42 -22.78 -10.56 -16.57
N ARG A 43 -22.35 -10.01 -17.72
CA ARG A 43 -21.30 -10.62 -18.55
C ARG A 43 -19.95 -10.68 -17.82
N MET A 44 -19.68 -9.77 -16.90
CA MET A 44 -18.52 -9.78 -16.00
C MET A 44 -18.75 -10.54 -14.68
N ALA A 45 -19.71 -11.48 -14.61
CA ALA A 45 -20.00 -12.21 -13.38
C ALA A 45 -18.80 -13.04 -12.86
N HIS A 46 -17.90 -13.46 -13.73
CA HIS A 46 -16.64 -14.12 -13.39
C HIS A 46 -15.68 -13.21 -12.59
N ARG A 47 -15.84 -11.88 -12.67
CA ARG A 47 -15.13 -10.87 -11.88
C ARG A 47 -15.74 -10.59 -10.50
N ALA A 48 -16.80 -11.27 -10.12
CA ALA A 48 -17.45 -11.09 -8.84
C ALA A 48 -17.02 -12.18 -7.86
N GLY A 49 -16.66 -11.80 -6.64
CA GLY A 49 -16.45 -12.74 -5.54
C GLY A 49 -17.75 -13.39 -5.10
N ALA A 50 -17.65 -14.54 -4.47
CA ALA A 50 -18.78 -15.20 -3.84
C ALA A 50 -18.36 -15.88 -2.54
N ILE A 51 -19.16 -15.71 -1.49
CA ILE A 51 -18.97 -16.37 -0.21
C ILE A 51 -20.17 -17.28 0.02
N ARG A 52 -19.94 -18.59 0.18
CA ARG A 52 -20.99 -19.60 0.36
C ARG A 52 -22.06 -19.57 -0.74
N GLY A 53 -21.66 -19.32 -1.99
CA GLY A 53 -22.56 -19.25 -3.12
C GLY A 53 -23.32 -17.93 -3.28
N GLU A 54 -23.16 -16.97 -2.38
CA GLU A 54 -23.71 -15.62 -2.52
C GLU A 54 -22.66 -14.65 -3.02
N GLY A 55 -22.99 -13.81 -4.02
CA GLY A 55 -22.07 -12.81 -4.56
C GLY A 55 -21.70 -11.75 -3.51
N ASP A 56 -20.48 -11.21 -3.64
CA ASP A 56 -19.94 -10.21 -2.72
C ASP A 56 -20.61 -8.85 -2.83
N GLY A 57 -21.17 -8.53 -3.98
CA GLY A 57 -21.91 -7.31 -4.18
C GLY A 57 -21.82 -6.76 -5.59
N THR A 58 -22.86 -6.05 -5.98
CA THR A 58 -22.95 -5.35 -7.26
C THR A 58 -23.71 -4.06 -7.08
N GLY A 59 -23.39 -3.05 -7.90
CA GLY A 59 -24.08 -1.77 -7.83
C GLY A 59 -23.96 -0.97 -9.11
N ILE A 60 -24.81 0.06 -9.20
CA ILE A 60 -24.88 1.00 -10.30
C ILE A 60 -25.08 2.42 -9.78
N GLN A 61 -24.33 3.38 -10.32
CA GLN A 61 -24.56 4.81 -10.17
C GLN A 61 -25.13 5.35 -11.48
N THR A 62 -26.15 6.20 -11.40
CA THR A 62 -26.81 6.81 -12.58
C THR A 62 -27.07 8.29 -12.33
N ASP A 63 -27.56 9.03 -13.35
CA ASP A 63 -28.25 10.29 -13.09
C ASP A 63 -29.46 10.04 -12.17
N ILE A 64 -29.91 11.09 -11.46
CA ILE A 64 -31.25 11.07 -10.84
C ILE A 64 -32.28 10.83 -11.95
N PRO A 65 -33.08 9.75 -11.91
CA PRO A 65 -34.10 9.48 -12.92
C PRO A 65 -35.28 10.43 -12.74
N ARG A 66 -35.16 11.66 -13.25
CA ARG A 66 -36.07 12.78 -12.97
C ARG A 66 -37.49 12.51 -13.38
N GLU A 67 -37.73 11.79 -14.48
CA GLU A 67 -39.07 11.38 -14.91
C GLU A 67 -39.72 10.42 -13.89
N LEU A 68 -38.97 9.48 -13.36
CA LEU A 68 -39.44 8.58 -12.32
C LEU A 68 -39.72 9.34 -11.01
N TRP A 69 -38.87 10.27 -10.62
CA TRP A 69 -39.09 11.09 -9.43
C TRP A 69 -40.25 12.05 -9.57
N ALA A 70 -40.54 12.57 -10.77
CA ALA A 70 -41.77 13.34 -11.04
C ALA A 70 -43.04 12.52 -10.75
N LEU A 71 -43.05 11.23 -11.13
CA LEU A 71 -44.16 10.33 -10.80
C LEU A 71 -44.29 10.07 -9.29
N PHE A 72 -43.15 9.92 -8.58
CA PHE A 72 -43.22 9.73 -7.13
C PHE A 72 -43.70 10.98 -6.37
N LEU A 73 -43.34 12.16 -6.84
CA LEU A 73 -43.86 13.42 -6.30
C LEU A 73 -45.36 13.56 -6.54
N GLU A 74 -45.82 13.30 -7.77
CA GLU A 74 -47.25 13.32 -8.12
C GLU A 74 -48.08 12.35 -7.27
N GLN A 75 -47.60 11.09 -7.09
CA GLN A 75 -48.22 10.09 -6.22
C GLN A 75 -48.30 10.54 -4.76
N ALA A 76 -47.32 11.38 -4.30
CA ALA A 76 -47.33 11.96 -2.97
C ALA A 76 -48.13 13.27 -2.87
N GLY A 77 -48.81 13.69 -3.94
CA GLY A 77 -49.55 14.96 -3.96
C GLY A 77 -48.68 16.22 -3.99
N LEU A 78 -47.43 16.09 -4.43
CA LEU A 78 -46.47 17.18 -4.58
C LEU A 78 -46.29 17.59 -6.04
N ASP A 79 -45.77 18.79 -6.29
CA ASP A 79 -45.52 19.27 -7.66
C ASP A 79 -44.48 18.40 -8.36
N PRO A 80 -44.82 17.67 -9.44
CA PRO A 80 -43.87 16.86 -10.21
C PRO A 80 -42.79 17.70 -10.90
N GLY A 81 -43.02 18.99 -11.14
CA GLY A 81 -42.03 19.91 -11.72
C GLY A 81 -40.81 20.09 -10.86
N LEU A 82 -40.90 19.87 -9.56
CA LEU A 82 -39.75 19.91 -8.64
C LEU A 82 -38.61 18.97 -9.06
N ALA A 83 -38.94 17.80 -9.63
CA ALA A 83 -37.96 16.83 -10.09
C ALA A 83 -37.01 17.39 -11.17
N HIS A 84 -37.45 18.36 -11.95
CA HIS A 84 -36.66 18.99 -13.01
C HIS A 84 -35.94 20.26 -12.57
N ASN A 85 -36.12 20.68 -11.31
CA ASN A 85 -35.36 21.79 -10.75
C ASN A 85 -33.86 21.42 -10.64
N PRO A 86 -32.91 22.25 -11.10
CA PRO A 86 -31.47 21.95 -10.96
C PRO A 86 -31.01 21.72 -9.51
N ARG A 87 -31.72 22.30 -8.54
CA ARG A 87 -31.45 22.17 -7.09
C ARG A 87 -32.14 20.94 -6.46
N PHE A 88 -32.88 20.16 -7.22
CA PHE A 88 -33.53 18.94 -6.74
C PHE A 88 -32.50 17.89 -6.44
N PHE A 89 -32.50 17.37 -5.20
CA PHE A 89 -31.62 16.32 -4.74
C PHE A 89 -32.39 15.04 -4.45
N VAL A 90 -31.67 13.92 -4.53
CA VAL A 90 -32.11 12.62 -4.04
C VAL A 90 -31.06 12.05 -3.09
N GLY A 91 -31.52 11.59 -1.93
CA GLY A 91 -30.73 10.86 -0.96
C GLY A 91 -31.17 9.41 -0.85
N HIS A 92 -30.24 8.47 -0.95
CA HIS A 92 -30.44 7.06 -0.65
C HIS A 92 -29.72 6.71 0.64
N PHE A 93 -30.41 6.03 1.55
CA PHE A 93 -29.89 5.72 2.87
C PHE A 93 -30.10 4.26 3.21
N PHE A 94 -29.12 3.63 3.82
CA PHE A 94 -29.23 2.34 4.47
C PHE A 94 -29.33 2.53 5.97
N VAL A 95 -30.44 2.09 6.55
CA VAL A 95 -30.66 2.10 8.00
C VAL A 95 -30.73 0.64 8.47
N PRO A 96 -29.97 0.25 9.51
CA PRO A 96 -30.07 -1.12 10.04
C PRO A 96 -31.51 -1.46 10.43
N LYS A 97 -32.01 -2.66 10.09
CA LYS A 97 -33.40 -3.07 10.39
C LYS A 97 -33.78 -2.96 11.87
N LYS A 98 -32.82 -3.11 12.76
CA LYS A 98 -33.03 -2.91 14.22
C LYS A 98 -33.44 -1.50 14.61
N GLU A 99 -33.14 -0.51 13.79
CA GLU A 99 -33.52 0.89 13.99
C GLU A 99 -34.88 1.25 13.36
N ALA A 100 -35.64 0.28 12.85
CA ALA A 100 -36.94 0.51 12.19
C ALA A 100 -37.95 1.31 13.04
N GLY A 101 -37.90 1.14 14.36
CA GLY A 101 -38.74 1.90 15.30
C GLY A 101 -38.32 3.36 15.52
N ARG A 102 -37.14 3.74 15.02
CA ARG A 102 -36.56 5.08 15.18
C ARG A 102 -36.52 5.90 13.89
N LEU A 103 -37.26 5.49 12.86
CA LEU A 103 -37.25 6.20 11.57
C LEU A 103 -37.78 7.63 11.67
N GLN A 104 -38.73 7.90 12.57
CA GLN A 104 -39.18 9.27 12.83
C GLN A 104 -38.08 10.15 13.40
N GLU A 105 -37.26 9.61 14.33
CA GLU A 105 -36.09 10.32 14.86
C GLU A 105 -35.09 10.66 13.76
N PHE A 106 -34.83 9.74 12.81
CA PHE A 106 -33.99 9.99 11.65
C PHE A 106 -34.56 11.09 10.75
N GLU A 107 -35.86 11.06 10.47
CA GLU A 107 -36.56 12.07 9.68
C GLU A 107 -36.46 13.45 10.34
N ASP A 108 -36.71 13.54 11.64
CA ASP A 108 -36.62 14.78 12.41
C ASP A 108 -35.18 15.30 12.47
N LEU A 109 -34.19 14.42 12.62
CA LEU A 109 -32.77 14.75 12.54
C LEU A 109 -32.42 15.36 11.18
N LEU A 110 -32.83 14.69 10.10
CA LEU A 110 -32.54 15.14 8.73
C LEU A 110 -33.20 16.49 8.44
N ARG A 111 -34.43 16.72 8.89
CA ARG A 111 -35.12 18.01 8.77
C ARG A 111 -34.37 19.11 9.55
N ARG A 112 -34.01 18.85 10.79
CA ARG A 112 -33.32 19.79 11.69
C ARG A 112 -31.93 20.17 11.16
N GLU A 113 -31.11 19.18 10.81
CA GLU A 113 -29.76 19.45 10.28
C GLU A 113 -29.83 20.03 8.85
N GLY A 114 -30.81 19.60 8.06
CA GLY A 114 -31.08 20.17 6.74
C GLY A 114 -31.43 21.67 6.84
N GLN A 115 -32.31 22.03 7.75
CA GLN A 115 -32.69 23.44 7.96
C GLN A 115 -31.47 24.31 8.30
N ARG A 116 -30.53 23.79 9.10
CA ARG A 116 -29.28 24.52 9.44
C ARG A 116 -28.40 24.81 8.24
N LEU A 117 -28.48 23.95 7.23
CA LEU A 117 -27.69 24.02 6.00
C LEU A 117 -28.49 24.58 4.81
N GLY A 118 -29.75 25.03 5.02
CA GLY A 118 -30.62 25.48 3.96
C GLY A 118 -31.16 24.39 3.04
N VAL A 119 -30.95 23.12 3.39
CA VAL A 119 -31.49 21.96 2.66
C VAL A 119 -32.92 21.70 3.07
N ARG A 120 -33.82 21.59 2.11
CA ARG A 120 -35.28 21.40 2.36
C ARG A 120 -35.75 20.05 1.83
N PRO A 121 -35.84 19.00 2.66
CA PRO A 121 -36.47 17.75 2.27
C PRO A 121 -37.99 17.96 2.04
N VAL A 122 -38.55 17.33 1.01
CA VAL A 122 -39.97 17.42 0.64
C VAL A 122 -40.66 16.07 0.61
N LEU A 123 -39.92 15.00 0.32
CA LEU A 123 -40.46 13.64 0.26
C LEU A 123 -39.58 12.66 0.98
N PHE A 124 -40.17 11.85 1.86
CA PHE A 124 -39.57 10.69 2.50
C PHE A 124 -40.33 9.44 2.08
N ARG A 125 -39.64 8.43 1.64
CA ARG A 125 -40.27 7.16 1.25
C ARG A 125 -39.37 5.97 1.54
N ARG A 126 -39.96 4.82 1.74
CA ARG A 126 -39.21 3.56 1.63
C ARG A 126 -39.03 3.24 0.17
N GLY A 127 -37.79 2.96 -0.24
CA GLY A 127 -37.53 2.46 -1.58
C GLY A 127 -38.09 1.05 -1.76
N GLU A 128 -38.51 0.77 -2.96
CA GLU A 128 -39.04 -0.54 -3.31
C GLU A 128 -37.91 -1.55 -3.44
N VAL A 129 -37.96 -2.63 -2.65
CA VAL A 129 -36.98 -3.74 -2.68
C VAL A 129 -37.71 -5.08 -2.59
N VAL A 130 -37.16 -6.09 -3.27
CA VAL A 130 -37.64 -7.47 -3.26
C VAL A 130 -36.67 -8.33 -2.45
N SER A 131 -36.92 -8.43 -1.15
CA SER A 131 -36.01 -9.11 -0.20
C SER A 131 -35.90 -10.62 -0.45
N GLU A 132 -36.92 -11.23 -1.06
CA GLU A 132 -36.99 -12.66 -1.32
C GLU A 132 -35.93 -13.16 -2.31
N VAL A 133 -35.39 -12.28 -3.14
CA VAL A 133 -34.33 -12.65 -4.10
C VAL A 133 -32.94 -12.79 -3.45
N LEU A 134 -32.79 -12.27 -2.22
CA LEU A 134 -31.52 -12.35 -1.50
C LEU A 134 -31.26 -13.75 -0.95
N GLY A 135 -30.01 -14.16 -0.92
CA GLY A 135 -29.58 -15.36 -0.20
C GLY A 135 -29.60 -15.19 1.33
N PRO A 136 -29.34 -16.26 2.09
CA PRO A 136 -29.44 -16.25 3.56
C PRO A 136 -28.59 -15.20 4.26
N VAL A 137 -27.35 -14.95 3.79
CA VAL A 137 -26.47 -13.94 4.39
C VAL A 137 -26.91 -12.54 4.00
N GLY A 138 -27.28 -12.33 2.75
CA GLY A 138 -27.84 -11.08 2.25
C GLY A 138 -29.07 -10.65 3.07
N ARG A 139 -30.05 -11.54 3.25
CA ARG A 139 -31.27 -11.28 4.05
C ARG A 139 -30.97 -10.90 5.50
N ARG A 140 -29.99 -11.54 6.13
CA ARG A 140 -29.63 -11.29 7.53
C ARG A 140 -28.97 -9.91 7.71
N THR A 141 -28.27 -9.43 6.70
CA THR A 141 -27.54 -8.15 6.74
C THR A 141 -28.24 -7.03 5.97
N GLU A 142 -29.37 -7.31 5.37
CA GLU A 142 -30.16 -6.36 4.60
C GLU A 142 -30.59 -5.15 5.43
N PRO A 143 -30.26 -3.92 5.00
CA PRO A 143 -30.74 -2.70 5.65
C PRO A 143 -32.15 -2.33 5.18
N LEU A 144 -32.78 -1.40 5.86
CA LEU A 144 -33.91 -0.64 5.31
C LEU A 144 -33.37 0.32 4.26
N PHE A 145 -33.96 0.32 3.08
CA PHE A 145 -33.65 1.26 2.02
C PHE A 145 -34.60 2.45 2.08
N LEU A 146 -34.07 3.62 2.41
CA LEU A 146 -34.83 4.87 2.47
C LEU A 146 -34.41 5.80 1.35
N GLN A 147 -35.39 6.50 0.80
CA GLN A 147 -35.21 7.50 -0.23
C GLN A 147 -35.78 8.83 0.25
N VAL A 148 -35.00 9.91 0.10
CA VAL A 148 -35.41 11.27 0.45
C VAL A 148 -35.17 12.17 -0.74
N ALA A 149 -36.14 13.02 -1.06
CA ALA A 149 -35.98 14.03 -2.10
C ALA A 149 -36.29 15.42 -1.55
N GLY A 150 -35.67 16.43 -2.14
CA GLY A 150 -35.88 17.81 -1.72
C GLY A 150 -35.10 18.81 -2.57
N LEU A 151 -34.85 20.01 -2.02
CA LEU A 151 -34.11 21.07 -2.67
C LEU A 151 -32.89 21.44 -1.85
N SER A 152 -31.72 21.50 -2.49
CA SER A 152 -30.47 22.01 -1.92
C SER A 152 -30.34 23.51 -2.20
N PRO A 153 -29.75 24.32 -1.29
CA PRO A 153 -29.56 25.73 -1.54
C PRO A 153 -28.53 26.00 -2.65
N ASP A 154 -27.46 25.20 -2.69
CA ASP A 154 -26.34 25.39 -3.61
C ASP A 154 -25.60 24.05 -3.84
N GLY A 155 -25.89 23.37 -4.92
CA GLY A 155 -25.23 22.14 -5.34
C GLY A 155 -25.17 21.05 -4.24
N ASP A 156 -24.07 20.28 -4.23
CA ASP A 156 -23.89 19.12 -3.39
C ASP A 156 -23.09 19.36 -2.09
N ALA A 157 -22.40 20.52 -1.95
CA ALA A 157 -21.60 20.79 -0.75
C ALA A 157 -22.43 20.82 0.54
N PRO A 158 -23.62 21.47 0.61
CA PRO A 158 -24.48 21.39 1.78
C PRO A 158 -25.01 19.98 2.05
N LEU A 159 -25.21 19.19 0.99
CA LEU A 159 -25.68 17.81 1.10
C LEU A 159 -24.59 16.90 1.67
N TRP A 160 -23.34 17.09 1.25
CA TRP A 160 -22.20 16.35 1.80
C TRP A 160 -22.04 16.61 3.29
N GLU A 161 -22.09 17.90 3.70
CA GLU A 161 -22.02 18.25 5.13
C GLU A 161 -23.21 17.67 5.90
N LEU A 162 -24.41 17.68 5.32
CA LEU A 162 -25.59 17.02 5.91
C LEU A 162 -25.36 15.53 6.10
N GLY A 163 -24.85 14.84 5.08
CA GLY A 163 -24.52 13.42 5.16
C GLY A 163 -23.58 13.08 6.29
N LEU A 164 -22.51 13.87 6.47
CA LEU A 164 -21.55 13.69 7.57
C LEU A 164 -22.22 13.83 8.95
N ARG A 165 -23.09 14.82 9.11
CA ARG A 165 -23.82 15.06 10.38
C ARG A 165 -24.79 13.94 10.68
N LEU A 166 -25.46 13.41 9.67
CA LEU A 166 -26.40 12.28 9.82
C LEU A 166 -25.64 11.02 10.24
N GLU A 167 -24.55 10.66 9.57
CA GLU A 167 -23.72 9.50 9.91
C GLU A 167 -23.09 9.62 11.32
N ALA A 168 -22.75 10.84 11.76
CA ALA A 168 -22.22 11.08 13.09
C ALA A 168 -23.26 10.99 14.20
N SER A 169 -24.55 11.22 13.92
CA SER A 169 -25.62 11.37 14.92
C SER A 169 -26.61 10.23 14.95
N PHE A 170 -26.67 9.40 13.91
CA PHE A 170 -27.62 8.29 13.80
C PHE A 170 -26.94 7.10 13.08
N PRO A 171 -27.29 5.85 13.41
CA PRO A 171 -26.78 4.66 12.73
C PRO A 171 -27.36 4.55 11.32
N VAL A 172 -26.86 5.31 10.39
CA VAL A 172 -27.26 5.37 8.99
C VAL A 172 -26.02 5.36 8.11
N HIS A 173 -26.11 4.74 6.94
CA HIS A 173 -25.11 4.86 5.88
C HIS A 173 -25.69 5.65 4.71
N VAL A 174 -25.03 6.73 4.34
CA VAL A 174 -25.38 7.54 3.17
C VAL A 174 -24.87 6.83 1.93
N VAL A 175 -25.75 6.19 1.19
CA VAL A 175 -25.45 5.47 -0.05
C VAL A 175 -25.13 6.46 -1.18
N SER A 176 -25.97 7.48 -1.31
CA SER A 176 -25.77 8.66 -2.17
C SER A 176 -26.65 9.82 -1.67
N LEU A 177 -26.17 11.04 -1.82
CA LEU A 177 -26.92 12.26 -1.48
C LEU A 177 -26.42 13.38 -2.39
N SER A 178 -27.15 13.64 -3.49
CA SER A 178 -26.66 14.49 -4.57
C SER A 178 -27.80 15.14 -5.34
N THR A 179 -27.51 16.25 -6.01
CA THR A 179 -28.39 16.90 -7.00
C THR A 179 -28.22 16.32 -8.41
N HIS A 180 -27.27 15.40 -8.60
CA HIS A 180 -26.87 14.86 -9.92
C HIS A 180 -27.11 13.38 -10.05
N SER A 181 -26.73 12.58 -9.05
CA SER A 181 -26.65 11.12 -9.18
C SER A 181 -27.31 10.37 -8.03
N VAL A 182 -27.64 9.11 -8.29
CA VAL A 182 -28.13 8.13 -7.31
C VAL A 182 -27.35 6.84 -7.44
N VAL A 183 -27.20 6.11 -6.34
CA VAL A 183 -26.54 4.82 -6.29
C VAL A 183 -27.51 3.75 -5.82
N TYR A 184 -27.58 2.63 -6.56
CA TYR A 184 -28.26 1.40 -6.17
C TYR A 184 -27.21 0.31 -6.01
N LYS A 185 -27.18 -0.35 -4.87
CA LYS A 185 -26.19 -1.40 -4.60
C LYS A 185 -26.78 -2.49 -3.70
N VAL A 186 -26.39 -3.73 -3.95
CA VAL A 186 -26.88 -4.90 -3.24
C VAL A 186 -25.74 -5.88 -2.97
N ARG A 187 -25.76 -6.51 -1.81
CA ARG A 187 -24.90 -7.65 -1.55
C ARG A 187 -25.48 -8.86 -2.29
N GLY A 188 -24.79 -9.26 -3.37
CA GLY A 188 -25.26 -10.34 -4.25
C GLY A 188 -24.57 -10.27 -5.62
N ALA A 189 -24.87 -11.22 -6.48
CA ALA A 189 -24.38 -11.27 -7.85
C ALA A 189 -25.12 -10.26 -8.75
N ALA A 190 -24.57 -9.99 -9.93
CA ALA A 190 -25.07 -8.94 -10.84
C ALA A 190 -26.54 -9.11 -11.25
N GLU A 191 -27.01 -10.34 -11.43
CA GLU A 191 -28.40 -10.63 -11.80
C GLU A 191 -29.41 -10.24 -10.70
N LEU A 192 -28.96 -10.08 -9.45
CA LEU A 192 -29.84 -9.69 -8.35
C LEU A 192 -30.18 -8.21 -8.37
N LEU A 193 -29.31 -7.36 -8.91
CA LEU A 193 -29.45 -5.90 -8.78
C LEU A 193 -30.81 -5.39 -9.30
N LYS A 194 -31.20 -5.73 -10.54
CA LYS A 194 -32.49 -5.34 -11.11
C LYS A 194 -33.69 -6.10 -10.53
N ARG A 195 -33.44 -7.29 -9.95
CA ARG A 195 -34.53 -8.08 -9.30
C ARG A 195 -34.78 -7.55 -7.89
N TYR A 196 -33.74 -7.09 -7.20
CA TYR A 196 -33.82 -6.52 -5.86
C TYR A 196 -34.40 -5.10 -5.89
N TYR A 197 -34.04 -4.30 -6.93
CA TYR A 197 -34.57 -2.94 -7.15
C TYR A 197 -35.41 -2.89 -8.43
N PRO A 198 -36.73 -3.12 -8.36
CA PRO A 198 -37.62 -3.07 -9.54
C PRO A 198 -37.59 -1.73 -10.28
N GLU A 199 -37.30 -0.63 -9.56
CA GLU A 199 -37.17 0.72 -10.11
C GLU A 199 -36.22 0.75 -11.32
N LEU A 200 -35.11 -0.01 -11.30
CA LEU A 200 -34.11 -0.07 -12.36
C LEU A 200 -34.63 -0.63 -13.70
N SER A 201 -35.77 -1.33 -13.67
CA SER A 201 -36.40 -1.90 -14.86
C SER A 201 -37.48 -1.01 -15.49
N ARG A 202 -37.78 0.11 -14.84
CA ARG A 202 -38.84 1.03 -15.32
C ARG A 202 -38.38 1.86 -16.50
N PRO A 203 -39.17 2.05 -17.56
CA PRO A 203 -38.84 2.87 -18.73
C PRO A 203 -38.50 4.34 -18.38
N GLU A 204 -39.10 4.88 -17.30
CA GLU A 204 -38.87 6.22 -16.80
C GLU A 204 -37.51 6.37 -16.11
N PHE A 205 -36.87 5.23 -15.78
CA PHE A 205 -35.53 5.23 -15.20
C PHE A 205 -34.48 5.48 -16.29
N LYS A 206 -34.21 6.75 -16.57
CA LYS A 206 -33.31 7.18 -17.66
C LYS A 206 -32.07 7.84 -17.09
N SER A 207 -30.93 7.65 -17.77
CA SER A 207 -29.64 8.23 -17.42
C SER A 207 -28.83 8.57 -18.67
N ARG A 208 -27.96 9.59 -18.59
CA ARG A 208 -26.99 9.94 -19.64
C ARG A 208 -25.71 9.13 -19.48
N ILE A 209 -25.39 8.72 -18.25
CA ILE A 209 -24.21 7.93 -17.91
C ILE A 209 -24.55 6.98 -16.77
N ALA A 210 -23.97 5.80 -16.79
CA ALA A 210 -24.05 4.83 -15.71
C ALA A 210 -22.67 4.25 -15.40
N LEU A 211 -22.35 4.15 -14.11
CA LEU A 211 -21.15 3.48 -13.60
C LEU A 211 -21.60 2.19 -12.90
N GLY A 212 -21.02 1.06 -13.28
CA GLY A 212 -21.33 -0.24 -12.71
C GLY A 212 -20.11 -0.89 -12.06
N HIS A 213 -20.36 -1.69 -11.03
CA HIS A 213 -19.32 -2.40 -10.30
C HIS A 213 -19.77 -3.78 -9.86
N ASN A 214 -18.95 -4.81 -10.13
CA ASN A 214 -19.02 -6.12 -9.50
C ASN A 214 -17.90 -6.22 -8.49
N ARG A 215 -18.24 -6.53 -7.24
CA ARG A 215 -17.27 -6.57 -6.14
C ARG A 215 -16.66 -7.95 -6.00
N TYR A 216 -15.34 -7.95 -5.84
CA TYR A 216 -14.59 -9.07 -5.30
C TYR A 216 -13.92 -8.64 -3.98
N SER A 217 -14.30 -9.29 -2.89
CA SER A 217 -13.83 -8.93 -1.55
C SER A 217 -12.68 -9.85 -1.14
N THR A 218 -11.44 -9.37 -1.23
CA THR A 218 -10.25 -10.13 -0.81
C THR A 218 -9.95 -9.94 0.67
N ASN A 219 -9.86 -8.69 1.13
CA ASN A 219 -9.37 -8.34 2.46
C ASN A 219 -10.43 -7.64 3.35
N THR A 220 -11.66 -7.47 2.87
CA THR A 220 -12.72 -6.75 3.58
C THR A 220 -14.00 -7.56 3.67
N LEU A 221 -14.80 -7.31 4.71
CA LEU A 221 -16.10 -7.95 4.84
C LEU A 221 -17.02 -7.54 3.69
N SER A 222 -17.83 -8.49 3.21
CA SER A 222 -18.89 -8.21 2.24
C SER A 222 -20.14 -7.73 2.97
N THR A 223 -20.40 -6.42 2.94
CA THR A 223 -21.60 -5.77 3.52
C THR A 223 -22.26 -4.89 2.47
N PHE A 224 -23.55 -4.54 2.66
CA PHE A 224 -24.28 -3.64 1.76
C PHE A 224 -23.57 -2.27 1.64
N GLU A 225 -23.03 -1.76 2.75
CA GLU A 225 -22.40 -0.45 2.82
C GLU A 225 -21.10 -0.41 2.00
N GLN A 226 -20.36 -1.52 1.97
CA GLN A 226 -19.07 -1.61 1.28
C GLN A 226 -19.17 -1.95 -0.20
N VAL A 227 -20.36 -2.28 -0.71
CA VAL A 227 -20.55 -2.49 -2.15
C VAL A 227 -20.36 -1.19 -2.91
N GLN A 228 -19.71 -1.28 -4.07
CA GLN A 228 -19.46 -0.18 -4.99
C GLN A 228 -20.47 -0.17 -6.15
N PRO A 229 -20.61 0.95 -6.90
CA PRO A 229 -19.89 2.21 -6.77
C PRO A 229 -20.34 3.03 -5.57
N PHE A 230 -19.51 4.02 -5.20
CA PHE A 230 -19.83 5.04 -4.20
C PHE A 230 -20.37 6.31 -4.85
N GLY A 231 -20.45 7.40 -4.09
CA GLY A 231 -20.97 8.68 -4.57
C GLY A 231 -20.23 9.28 -5.76
N LEU A 232 -18.92 9.07 -5.85
CA LEU A 232 -18.08 9.58 -6.93
C LEU A 232 -17.40 8.49 -7.76
N ILE A 233 -17.04 7.33 -7.15
CA ILE A 233 -16.14 6.37 -7.80
C ILE A 233 -16.64 4.91 -7.78
N GLY A 234 -16.21 4.15 -8.82
CA GLY A 234 -16.04 2.72 -8.80
C GLY A 234 -14.55 2.39 -8.97
N HIS A 235 -14.00 1.57 -8.07
CA HIS A 235 -12.59 1.25 -7.99
C HIS A 235 -12.38 -0.27 -8.10
N ASN A 236 -11.53 -0.67 -9.05
CA ASN A 236 -11.02 -2.02 -9.19
C ASN A 236 -9.56 -2.06 -8.80
N GLY A 237 -9.25 -2.63 -7.65
CA GLY A 237 -7.89 -2.76 -7.15
C GLY A 237 -7.78 -2.61 -5.64
N GLU A 238 -6.61 -2.19 -5.19
CA GLU A 238 -6.28 -1.98 -3.78
C GLU A 238 -5.34 -0.77 -3.64
N ILE A 239 -5.59 0.08 -2.67
CA ILE A 239 -4.70 1.21 -2.34
C ILE A 239 -3.71 0.76 -1.27
N ASN A 240 -2.49 0.38 -1.68
CA ASN A 240 -1.44 -0.11 -0.78
C ASN A 240 -1.07 0.93 0.29
N THR A 241 -1.17 2.21 -0.05
CA THR A 241 -0.85 3.34 0.84
C THR A 241 -2.05 3.87 1.63
N ILE A 242 -3.11 3.07 1.79
CA ILE A 242 -4.38 3.54 2.38
C ILE A 242 -4.20 4.15 3.78
N GLU A 243 -3.33 3.61 4.62
CA GLU A 243 -3.10 4.16 5.95
C GLU A 243 -2.44 5.55 5.91
N ARG A 244 -1.59 5.80 4.92
CA ARG A 244 -1.01 7.12 4.69
C ARG A 244 -2.06 8.10 4.16
N LEU A 245 -2.94 7.66 3.26
CA LEU A 245 -4.06 8.44 2.77
C LEU A 245 -5.02 8.82 3.92
N ARG A 246 -5.37 7.87 4.77
CA ARG A 246 -6.20 8.08 5.97
C ARG A 246 -5.60 9.12 6.91
N ARG A 247 -4.29 9.12 7.09
CA ARG A 247 -3.61 10.15 7.88
C ARG A 247 -3.71 11.53 7.24
N GLU A 248 -3.62 11.62 5.93
CA GLU A 248 -3.82 12.89 5.24
C GLU A 248 -5.27 13.38 5.36
N MET A 249 -6.27 12.47 5.31
CA MET A 249 -7.67 12.80 5.62
C MET A 249 -7.78 13.43 7.02
N ASP A 250 -7.18 12.80 8.03
CA ASP A 250 -7.17 13.32 9.39
C ASP A 250 -6.55 14.72 9.45
N PHE A 251 -5.41 14.94 8.76
CA PHE A 251 -4.74 16.24 8.73
C PHE A 251 -5.60 17.32 8.05
N LEU A 252 -6.31 16.97 7.00
CA LEU A 252 -7.17 17.87 6.25
C LEU A 252 -8.57 18.06 6.85
N GLY A 253 -8.88 17.38 7.95
CA GLY A 253 -10.20 17.46 8.58
C GLY A 253 -11.30 16.76 7.79
N ILE A 254 -10.95 15.77 6.98
CA ILE A 254 -11.88 14.92 6.24
C ILE A 254 -12.10 13.65 7.07
N PRO A 255 -13.33 13.36 7.55
CA PRO A 255 -13.57 12.22 8.42
C PRO A 255 -13.41 10.89 7.67
N ARG A 256 -12.78 9.90 8.31
CA ARG A 256 -12.69 8.53 7.80
C ARG A 256 -14.06 7.87 7.80
N THR A 257 -14.26 6.91 6.89
CA THR A 257 -15.52 6.15 6.83
C THR A 257 -15.55 4.98 7.82
N GLY A 258 -14.38 4.50 8.23
CA GLY A 258 -14.24 3.25 8.99
C GLY A 258 -14.47 1.98 8.16
N GLY A 259 -14.60 2.13 6.86
CA GLY A 259 -14.86 1.06 5.90
C GLY A 259 -13.64 0.64 5.07
N SER A 260 -13.88 0.32 3.79
CA SER A 260 -12.83 -0.11 2.87
C SER A 260 -11.92 1.04 2.42
N ASP A 261 -10.78 0.70 1.82
CA ASP A 261 -9.87 1.63 1.15
C ASP A 261 -10.59 2.47 0.09
N SER A 262 -11.43 1.84 -0.72
CA SER A 262 -12.21 2.51 -1.76
C SER A 262 -13.24 3.51 -1.19
N GLN A 263 -13.83 3.21 -0.01
CA GLN A 263 -14.73 4.16 0.66
C GLN A 263 -13.97 5.39 1.16
N ASP A 264 -12.79 5.19 1.76
CA ASP A 264 -11.95 6.30 2.23
C ASP A 264 -11.37 7.10 1.07
N LEU A 265 -11.01 6.45 -0.05
CA LEU A 265 -10.61 7.13 -1.27
C LEU A 265 -11.76 8.00 -1.82
N ASN A 266 -12.98 7.46 -1.91
CA ASN A 266 -14.17 8.22 -2.29
C ASN A 266 -14.38 9.44 -1.37
N ARG A 267 -14.32 9.23 -0.05
CA ARG A 267 -14.47 10.30 0.96
C ARG A 267 -13.37 11.36 0.86
N MET A 268 -12.13 10.96 0.54
CA MET A 268 -11.05 11.91 0.27
C MET A 268 -11.38 12.79 -0.94
N LEU A 269 -11.81 12.19 -2.06
CA LEU A 269 -12.18 12.96 -3.26
C LEU A 269 -13.37 13.90 -2.99
N GLU A 270 -14.39 13.43 -2.26
CA GLU A 270 -15.50 14.28 -1.81
C GLU A 270 -15.00 15.48 -1.00
N GLY A 271 -14.10 15.24 -0.03
CA GLY A 271 -13.51 16.30 0.77
C GLY A 271 -12.70 17.32 -0.05
N LEU A 272 -11.94 16.84 -1.05
CA LEU A 272 -11.22 17.71 -1.97
C LEU A 272 -12.17 18.58 -2.81
N ILE A 273 -13.29 18.03 -3.25
CA ILE A 273 -14.29 18.75 -4.05
C ILE A 273 -15.11 19.70 -3.16
N TYR A 274 -15.73 19.19 -2.09
CA TYR A 274 -16.73 19.96 -1.35
C TYR A 274 -16.15 20.89 -0.28
N ARG A 275 -15.03 20.50 0.35
CA ARG A 275 -14.37 21.32 1.38
C ARG A 275 -13.30 22.24 0.81
N TYR A 276 -12.52 21.76 -0.18
CA TYR A 276 -11.41 22.54 -0.77
C TYR A 276 -11.75 23.15 -2.13
N GLY A 277 -12.94 22.91 -2.67
CA GLY A 277 -13.43 23.55 -3.90
C GLY A 277 -12.74 23.12 -5.18
N LEU A 278 -12.12 21.93 -5.20
CA LEU A 278 -11.53 21.37 -6.42
C LEU A 278 -12.63 20.81 -7.33
N THR A 279 -12.38 20.81 -8.64
CA THR A 279 -13.19 20.04 -9.58
C THR A 279 -12.77 18.57 -9.57
N LEU A 280 -13.59 17.66 -10.09
CA LEU A 280 -13.23 16.24 -10.19
C LEU A 280 -11.91 16.00 -10.94
N PRO A 281 -11.67 16.61 -12.12
CA PRO A 281 -10.38 16.47 -12.81
C PRO A 281 -9.17 16.90 -11.97
N GLU A 282 -9.28 18.02 -11.27
CA GLU A 282 -8.21 18.51 -10.39
C GLU A 282 -7.96 17.58 -9.20
N ALA A 283 -9.03 17.09 -8.57
CA ALA A 283 -8.93 16.15 -7.46
C ALA A 283 -8.29 14.83 -7.91
N MET A 284 -8.64 14.33 -9.10
CA MET A 284 -8.07 13.11 -9.67
C MET A 284 -6.57 13.27 -10.01
N ASP A 285 -6.15 14.41 -10.55
CA ASP A 285 -4.73 14.67 -10.84
C ASP A 285 -3.92 14.96 -9.57
N LEU A 286 -4.56 15.51 -8.54
CA LEU A 286 -3.93 15.74 -7.24
C LEU A 286 -3.67 14.40 -6.50
N VAL A 287 -4.64 13.47 -6.53
CA VAL A 287 -4.58 12.19 -5.83
C VAL A 287 -3.74 11.16 -6.59
N PHE A 288 -3.82 11.17 -7.92
CA PHE A 288 -3.11 10.25 -8.82
C PHE A 288 -2.21 11.03 -9.79
N PRO A 289 -1.18 11.75 -9.31
CA PRO A 289 -0.28 12.48 -10.20
C PRO A 289 0.56 11.48 -11.02
N PRO A 290 1.05 11.90 -12.21
CA PRO A 290 2.03 11.12 -12.97
C PRO A 290 3.28 10.84 -12.15
N VAL A 291 3.99 9.74 -12.45
CA VAL A 291 5.29 9.43 -11.85
C VAL A 291 6.35 10.43 -12.34
N LEU A 292 7.43 10.57 -11.57
CA LEU A 292 8.48 11.56 -11.86
C LEU A 292 9.13 11.39 -13.23
N GLY A 293 9.30 10.14 -13.68
CA GLY A 293 9.82 9.84 -15.03
C GLY A 293 8.94 10.43 -16.13
N GLU A 294 7.63 10.26 -16.02
CA GLU A 294 6.65 10.83 -16.96
C GLU A 294 6.63 12.36 -16.89
N ILE A 295 6.64 12.95 -15.68
CA ILE A 295 6.66 14.41 -15.52
C ILE A 295 7.86 15.01 -16.24
N LYS A 296 9.04 14.39 -16.20
CA LYS A 296 10.24 14.85 -16.91
C LYS A 296 10.07 14.93 -18.42
N ALA A 297 9.22 14.09 -19.01
CA ALA A 297 8.93 14.07 -20.42
C ALA A 297 7.85 15.06 -20.87
N LEU A 298 7.12 15.68 -19.91
CA LEU A 298 6.06 16.64 -20.21
C LEU A 298 6.63 18.01 -20.61
N PRO A 299 5.83 18.87 -21.29
CA PRO A 299 6.13 20.29 -21.47
C PRO A 299 6.36 21.02 -20.13
N GLU A 300 7.19 22.05 -20.13
CA GLU A 300 7.66 22.75 -18.91
C GLU A 300 6.53 23.26 -18.01
N ASP A 301 5.46 23.77 -18.57
CA ASP A 301 4.29 24.26 -17.83
C ASP A 301 3.50 23.16 -17.14
N LEU A 302 3.44 21.97 -17.76
CA LEU A 302 2.86 20.77 -17.14
C LEU A 302 3.79 20.18 -16.08
N GLN A 303 5.12 20.27 -16.27
CA GLN A 303 6.06 19.93 -15.21
C GLN A 303 5.84 20.80 -13.98
N ASP A 304 5.70 22.11 -14.15
CA ASP A 304 5.40 23.06 -13.08
C ASP A 304 4.07 22.71 -12.38
N LEU A 305 3.01 22.42 -13.15
CA LEU A 305 1.72 22.00 -12.60
C LEU A 305 1.86 20.77 -11.69
N TYR A 306 2.40 19.69 -12.23
CA TYR A 306 2.44 18.43 -11.47
C TYR A 306 3.38 18.50 -10.27
N MET A 307 4.49 19.24 -10.36
CA MET A 307 5.34 19.47 -9.20
C MET A 307 4.64 20.32 -8.13
N ALA A 308 3.84 21.33 -8.52
CA ALA A 308 3.01 22.10 -7.58
C ALA A 308 1.95 21.21 -6.90
N LEU A 309 1.23 20.38 -7.66
CA LEU A 309 0.25 19.43 -7.11
C LEU A 309 0.91 18.43 -6.16
N ARG A 310 2.08 17.90 -6.51
CA ARG A 310 2.85 16.97 -5.67
C ARG A 310 3.29 17.60 -4.35
N GLN A 311 3.60 18.89 -4.31
CA GLN A 311 3.90 19.58 -3.04
C GLN A 311 2.66 19.77 -2.17
N ARG A 312 1.49 20.01 -2.78
CA ARG A 312 0.22 20.19 -2.04
C ARG A 312 -0.25 18.90 -1.38
N PHE A 313 -0.22 17.79 -2.11
CA PHE A 313 -0.77 16.52 -1.65
C PHE A 313 0.25 15.38 -1.79
N GLY A 314 0.75 15.14 -3.00
CA GLY A 314 1.66 14.07 -3.37
C GLY A 314 0.97 12.76 -3.72
N PRO A 315 1.74 11.76 -4.18
CA PRO A 315 1.20 10.46 -4.56
C PRO A 315 0.92 9.61 -3.30
N LEU A 316 -0.17 9.91 -2.61
CA LEU A 316 -0.55 9.24 -1.36
C LEU A 316 -1.54 8.09 -1.58
N ALA A 317 -2.13 7.97 -2.77
CA ALA A 317 -2.99 6.87 -3.17
C ALA A 317 -2.25 6.02 -4.22
N GLN A 318 -1.48 5.05 -3.77
CA GLN A 318 -0.68 4.18 -4.62
C GLN A 318 -1.11 2.74 -4.46
N GLY A 319 -1.09 1.99 -5.55
CA GLY A 319 -1.47 0.58 -5.61
C GLY A 319 -2.15 0.25 -6.93
N PRO A 320 -2.44 -1.04 -7.20
CA PRO A 320 -3.17 -1.44 -8.39
C PRO A 320 -4.55 -0.78 -8.42
N ALA A 321 -4.83 0.05 -9.43
CA ALA A 321 -6.10 0.74 -9.50
C ALA A 321 -6.57 1.00 -10.95
N ALA A 322 -7.80 0.61 -11.24
CA ALA A 322 -8.57 1.15 -12.35
C ALA A 322 -9.81 1.85 -11.75
N ILE A 323 -10.03 3.09 -12.16
CA ILE A 323 -11.06 3.95 -11.56
C ILE A 323 -11.99 4.48 -12.64
N VAL A 324 -13.28 4.32 -12.40
CA VAL A 324 -14.34 5.06 -13.09
C VAL A 324 -14.91 6.07 -12.10
N SER A 325 -14.90 7.37 -12.45
CA SER A 325 -15.35 8.40 -11.54
C SER A 325 -16.28 9.39 -12.21
N ARG A 326 -17.15 10.00 -11.40
CA ARG A 326 -18.11 10.99 -11.88
C ARG A 326 -18.50 11.99 -10.79
N HIS A 327 -18.59 13.28 -11.19
CA HIS A 327 -19.20 14.33 -10.40
C HIS A 327 -20.00 15.27 -11.34
N GLY A 328 -21.30 15.34 -11.17
CA GLY A 328 -22.18 16.12 -12.04
C GLY A 328 -22.08 15.66 -13.51
N ASP A 329 -21.74 16.60 -14.38
CA ASP A 329 -21.55 16.37 -15.81
C ASP A 329 -20.10 16.02 -16.21
N GLU A 330 -19.20 15.88 -15.23
CA GLU A 330 -17.80 15.53 -15.45
C GLU A 330 -17.53 14.09 -15.01
N ALA A 331 -16.78 13.34 -15.82
CA ALA A 331 -16.27 12.02 -15.47
C ALA A 331 -14.78 11.93 -15.82
N VAL A 332 -14.03 11.17 -15.02
CA VAL A 332 -12.61 10.86 -15.26
C VAL A 332 -12.42 9.36 -15.11
N PHE A 333 -11.82 8.74 -16.12
CA PHE A 333 -11.47 7.35 -16.17
C PHE A 333 -9.96 7.22 -16.11
N ALA A 334 -9.43 6.42 -15.19
CA ALA A 334 -8.01 6.41 -14.89
C ALA A 334 -7.49 5.01 -14.59
N THR A 335 -6.24 4.76 -14.96
CA THR A 335 -5.43 3.64 -14.46
C THR A 335 -4.39 4.14 -13.47
N ASP A 336 -3.89 3.23 -12.61
CA ASP A 336 -2.77 3.55 -11.73
C ASP A 336 -1.49 3.85 -12.51
N ALA A 337 -0.53 4.49 -11.85
CA ALA A 337 0.71 4.95 -12.47
C ALA A 337 1.57 3.82 -13.07
N MET A 338 1.37 2.58 -12.64
CA MET A 338 2.07 1.39 -13.14
C MET A 338 1.24 0.59 -14.15
N GLY A 339 -0.05 0.93 -14.34
CA GLY A 339 -0.96 0.20 -15.21
C GLY A 339 -1.25 -1.22 -14.77
N LEU A 340 -1.31 -1.47 -13.45
CA LEU A 340 -1.47 -2.80 -12.87
C LEU A 340 -2.89 -3.36 -13.00
N ARG A 341 -3.88 -2.46 -13.19
CA ARG A 341 -5.27 -2.85 -13.49
C ARG A 341 -5.68 -2.33 -14.86
N PRO A 342 -6.25 -3.18 -15.73
CA PRO A 342 -6.69 -2.76 -17.06
C PRO A 342 -7.95 -1.91 -16.99
N LEU A 343 -8.00 -0.92 -17.88
CA LEU A 343 -9.22 -0.19 -18.22
C LEU A 343 -9.23 0.03 -19.73
N TRP A 344 -10.26 -0.48 -20.39
CA TRP A 344 -10.42 -0.40 -21.83
C TRP A 344 -11.37 0.73 -22.20
N GLN A 345 -11.05 1.50 -23.23
CA GLN A 345 -11.94 2.47 -23.86
C GLN A 345 -12.38 1.94 -25.21
N PHE A 346 -13.66 2.00 -25.52
CA PHE A 346 -14.22 1.69 -26.81
C PHE A 346 -15.57 2.39 -27.04
N GLU A 347 -16.06 2.30 -28.26
CA GLU A 347 -17.29 2.94 -28.67
C GLU A 347 -18.22 1.93 -29.33
N THR A 348 -19.50 2.07 -29.05
CA THR A 348 -20.58 1.47 -29.84
C THR A 348 -21.26 2.56 -30.71
N PRO A 349 -22.23 2.24 -31.56
CA PRO A 349 -22.96 3.26 -32.29
C PRO A 349 -23.63 4.33 -31.41
N TYR A 350 -23.90 3.98 -30.15
CA TYR A 350 -24.68 4.83 -29.25
C TYR A 350 -23.96 5.26 -27.99
N GLU A 351 -22.98 4.46 -27.52
CA GLU A 351 -22.34 4.69 -26.24
C GLU A 351 -20.82 4.84 -26.37
N LEU A 352 -20.25 5.62 -25.42
CA LEU A 352 -18.86 5.61 -25.04
C LEU A 352 -18.71 4.71 -23.83
N VAL A 353 -17.79 3.76 -23.86
CA VAL A 353 -17.64 2.72 -22.84
C VAL A 353 -16.22 2.67 -22.30
N PHE A 354 -16.12 2.56 -20.97
CA PHE A 354 -14.89 2.30 -20.24
C PHE A 354 -15.12 1.09 -19.34
N SER A 355 -14.34 0.04 -19.53
CA SER A 355 -14.55 -1.23 -18.82
C SER A 355 -13.23 -1.92 -18.47
N SER A 356 -13.20 -2.63 -17.36
CA SER A 356 -12.07 -3.50 -17.01
C SER A 356 -11.89 -4.65 -17.99
N GLU A 357 -12.91 -4.94 -18.82
CA GLU A 357 -12.85 -5.97 -19.86
C GLU A 357 -13.47 -5.49 -21.18
N ARG A 358 -12.84 -5.85 -22.29
CA ARG A 358 -13.37 -5.58 -23.64
C ARG A 358 -14.50 -6.53 -24.02
N GLY A 359 -14.53 -7.75 -23.48
CA GLY A 359 -15.50 -8.81 -23.82
C GLY A 359 -16.93 -8.58 -23.32
N VAL A 360 -17.24 -7.38 -22.78
CA VAL A 360 -18.60 -7.03 -22.35
C VAL A 360 -19.56 -6.77 -23.52
N PHE A 361 -19.00 -6.61 -24.75
CA PHE A 361 -19.73 -6.49 -26.01
C PHE A 361 -19.18 -7.46 -27.04
N SER A 362 -19.97 -7.82 -28.02
CA SER A 362 -19.51 -8.60 -29.17
C SER A 362 -18.67 -7.73 -30.14
N ALA A 363 -17.79 -8.37 -30.93
CA ALA A 363 -16.88 -7.65 -31.81
C ALA A 363 -17.63 -6.79 -32.86
N GLU A 364 -18.82 -7.23 -33.27
CA GLU A 364 -19.65 -6.50 -34.24
C GLU A 364 -20.28 -5.22 -33.69
N GLU A 365 -20.31 -5.06 -32.38
CA GLU A 365 -20.87 -3.84 -31.74
C GLU A 365 -19.84 -2.71 -31.65
N PHE A 366 -18.56 -2.97 -31.88
CA PHE A 366 -17.53 -1.93 -31.82
C PHE A 366 -17.51 -1.07 -33.08
N VAL A 367 -17.49 0.25 -32.88
CA VAL A 367 -17.28 1.23 -33.97
C VAL A 367 -15.79 1.39 -34.26
N SER A 368 -14.96 1.27 -33.22
CA SER A 368 -13.51 1.31 -33.31
C SER A 368 -12.92 0.18 -32.47
N GLU A 369 -11.67 -0.20 -32.77
CA GLU A 369 -10.95 -1.20 -31.96
C GLU A 369 -10.82 -0.72 -30.51
N PRO A 370 -11.14 -1.58 -29.52
CA PRO A 370 -10.94 -1.27 -28.11
C PRO A 370 -9.48 -0.93 -27.80
N LYS A 371 -9.26 0.21 -27.14
CA LYS A 371 -7.94 0.68 -26.71
C LYS A 371 -7.81 0.53 -25.18
N PRO A 372 -6.76 -0.14 -24.67
CA PRO A 372 -6.46 -0.08 -23.24
C PRO A 372 -5.88 1.30 -22.90
N LEU A 373 -6.23 1.83 -21.72
CA LEU A 373 -5.55 2.99 -21.18
C LEU A 373 -4.12 2.61 -20.78
N ALA A 374 -3.19 3.48 -21.10
CA ALA A 374 -1.78 3.32 -20.71
C ALA A 374 -1.60 3.51 -19.18
N PRO A 375 -0.47 3.06 -18.61
CA PRO A 375 -0.11 3.37 -17.22
C PRO A 375 -0.26 4.87 -16.92
N GLY A 376 -0.96 5.22 -15.84
CA GLY A 376 -1.20 6.62 -15.43
C GLY A 376 -2.11 7.44 -16.35
N GLU A 377 -2.56 6.89 -17.48
CA GLU A 377 -3.44 7.60 -18.42
C GLU A 377 -4.79 7.92 -17.78
N LYS A 378 -5.26 9.14 -18.02
CA LYS A 378 -6.60 9.59 -17.64
C LYS A 378 -7.36 10.10 -18.88
N VAL A 379 -8.62 9.72 -18.96
CA VAL A 379 -9.54 10.20 -20.00
C VAL A 379 -10.64 10.98 -19.32
N TYR A 380 -10.83 12.23 -19.76
CA TYR A 380 -11.87 13.10 -19.27
C TYR A 380 -13.08 13.06 -20.20
N LEU A 381 -14.26 12.93 -19.62
CA LEU A 381 -15.53 13.00 -20.33
C LEU A 381 -16.39 14.11 -19.74
N ARG A 382 -16.97 14.93 -20.62
CA ARG A 382 -17.96 15.94 -20.25
C ARG A 382 -19.29 15.67 -20.95
N LEU A 383 -20.33 15.59 -20.16
CA LEU A 383 -21.72 15.52 -20.67
C LEU A 383 -22.21 16.92 -20.99
N THR A 384 -22.67 17.13 -22.21
CA THR A 384 -23.30 18.36 -22.64
C THR A 384 -24.65 18.08 -23.29
N PRO A 385 -25.56 19.07 -23.45
CA PRO A 385 -26.83 18.86 -24.17
C PRO A 385 -26.64 18.40 -25.63
N GLU A 386 -25.50 18.75 -26.24
CA GLU A 386 -25.15 18.41 -27.62
C GLU A 386 -24.50 17.03 -27.74
N GLY A 387 -24.15 16.40 -26.64
CA GLY A 387 -23.53 15.08 -26.60
C GLY A 387 -22.42 14.93 -25.55
N ALA A 388 -21.98 13.70 -25.40
CA ALA A 388 -20.82 13.36 -24.57
C ALA A 388 -19.52 13.69 -25.31
N LYS A 389 -18.66 14.53 -24.72
CA LYS A 389 -17.37 14.93 -25.29
C LYS A 389 -16.23 14.27 -24.49
N VAL A 390 -15.37 13.55 -25.19
CA VAL A 390 -14.17 12.93 -24.63
C VAL A 390 -12.97 13.83 -24.93
N LEU A 391 -12.18 14.12 -23.90
CA LEU A 391 -10.87 14.76 -24.04
C LEU A 391 -9.77 13.73 -23.71
N PRO A 392 -8.83 13.51 -24.64
CA PRO A 392 -7.68 12.66 -24.38
C PRO A 392 -6.75 13.27 -23.31
N PHE A 393 -5.81 12.50 -22.84
CA PHE A 393 -5.00 12.81 -21.67
C PHE A 393 -4.26 14.16 -21.78
N ASP A 394 -3.64 14.44 -22.91
CA ASP A 394 -2.94 15.72 -23.16
C ASP A 394 -3.86 16.95 -23.02
N ARG A 395 -5.08 16.86 -23.53
CA ARG A 395 -6.10 17.92 -23.41
C ARG A 395 -6.64 18.04 -22.00
N HIS A 396 -6.84 16.92 -21.32
CA HIS A 396 -7.20 16.87 -19.91
C HIS A 396 -6.17 17.61 -19.04
N GLN A 397 -4.88 17.30 -19.21
CA GLN A 397 -3.79 17.96 -18.47
C GLN A 397 -3.78 19.47 -18.67
N ARG A 398 -3.99 19.96 -19.89
CA ARG A 398 -4.10 21.39 -20.20
C ARG A 398 -5.28 22.06 -19.49
N GLN A 399 -6.43 21.39 -19.46
CA GLN A 399 -7.61 21.89 -18.76
C GLN A 399 -7.37 21.98 -17.24
N VAL A 400 -6.69 21.00 -16.65
CA VAL A 400 -6.33 21.03 -15.23
C VAL A 400 -5.36 22.17 -14.96
N LEU A 401 -4.35 22.39 -15.82
CA LEU A 401 -3.43 23.52 -15.71
C LEU A 401 -4.18 24.86 -15.70
N GLU A 402 -5.09 25.09 -16.64
CA GLU A 402 -5.88 26.33 -16.72
C GLU A 402 -6.69 26.56 -15.43
N ARG A 403 -7.34 25.52 -14.90
CA ARG A 403 -8.14 25.61 -13.67
C ARG A 403 -7.29 25.89 -12.43
N VAL A 404 -6.16 25.20 -12.28
CA VAL A 404 -5.27 25.39 -11.14
C VAL A 404 -4.60 26.77 -11.20
N ALA A 405 -4.08 27.16 -12.36
CA ALA A 405 -3.41 28.46 -12.55
C ALA A 405 -4.34 29.66 -12.34
N ALA A 406 -5.64 29.48 -12.61
CA ALA A 406 -6.65 30.52 -12.33
C ALA A 406 -6.80 30.85 -10.83
N ARG A 407 -6.42 29.92 -9.94
CA ARG A 407 -6.52 30.11 -8.48
C ARG A 407 -5.17 30.37 -7.82
N THR A 408 -4.11 29.72 -8.26
CA THR A 408 -2.78 29.83 -7.66
C THR A 408 -1.70 29.71 -8.71
N PRO A 409 -0.64 30.55 -8.64
CA PRO A 409 0.50 30.43 -9.54
C PRO A 409 1.11 29.02 -9.46
N VAL A 410 1.50 28.48 -10.59
CA VAL A 410 2.18 27.17 -10.72
C VAL A 410 3.55 27.27 -11.38
N GLU A 411 4.00 28.48 -11.73
CA GLU A 411 5.30 28.69 -12.38
C GLU A 411 6.47 28.45 -11.42
N GLY A 412 7.56 27.89 -11.92
CA GLY A 412 8.82 27.72 -11.20
C GLY A 412 8.93 26.46 -10.35
N TYR A 413 7.88 25.63 -10.24
CA TYR A 413 7.90 24.40 -9.44
C TYR A 413 8.77 23.30 -10.05
N ARG A 414 9.03 23.32 -11.37
CA ARG A 414 9.88 22.33 -12.06
C ARG A 414 11.33 22.31 -11.56
N VAL A 415 11.80 23.37 -10.90
CA VAL A 415 13.12 23.38 -10.27
C VAL A 415 13.30 22.22 -9.29
N HIS A 416 12.23 21.79 -8.64
CA HIS A 416 12.24 20.64 -7.74
C HIS A 416 12.36 19.30 -8.49
N LEU A 417 12.01 19.25 -9.77
CA LEU A 417 12.15 18.06 -10.61
C LEU A 417 13.62 17.77 -10.95
N THR A 418 14.38 18.84 -11.19
CA THR A 418 15.77 18.79 -11.62
C THR A 418 16.77 18.97 -10.48
N GLY A 419 16.36 18.82 -9.22
CA GLY A 419 17.22 18.94 -8.03
C GLY A 419 18.65 18.39 -8.27
N PRO A 420 19.60 18.55 -7.37
CA PRO A 420 21.04 18.34 -7.56
C PRO A 420 21.49 16.97 -8.12
N LEU A 421 20.57 16.06 -8.43
CA LEU A 421 20.83 14.74 -9.05
C LEU A 421 21.41 14.76 -10.47
N ARG A 422 21.81 15.89 -11.02
CA ARG A 422 22.40 15.91 -12.36
C ARG A 422 23.82 15.32 -12.43
N GLN A 423 24.45 15.02 -11.32
CA GLN A 423 25.69 14.27 -11.29
C GLN A 423 25.43 12.95 -10.60
N ALA A 424 25.71 11.85 -11.30
CA ALA A 424 25.93 10.59 -10.64
C ALA A 424 26.85 10.85 -9.44
N PRO A 425 26.61 10.24 -8.26
CA PRO A 425 27.55 10.37 -7.15
C PRO A 425 28.93 10.18 -7.73
N PRO A 426 29.89 11.08 -7.45
CA PRO A 426 31.19 10.98 -8.07
C PRO A 426 31.62 9.52 -7.92
N PRO A 427 32.04 8.83 -9.00
CA PRO A 427 32.49 7.46 -8.87
C PRO A 427 33.42 7.48 -7.67
N LEU A 428 33.26 6.53 -6.74
CA LEU A 428 34.15 6.36 -5.60
C LEU A 428 35.56 6.26 -6.19
N ALA A 429 36.20 7.44 -6.43
CA ALA A 429 37.28 7.58 -7.35
C ALA A 429 38.49 6.84 -6.74
N GLY A 430 38.90 5.81 -7.46
CA GLY A 430 40.28 5.44 -7.48
C GLY A 430 41.12 6.56 -8.11
N GLY A 431 41.12 7.77 -7.52
CA GLY A 431 41.97 8.88 -7.87
C GLY A 431 43.19 8.84 -6.97
N SER A 432 44.36 8.59 -7.57
CA SER A 432 45.66 8.70 -6.95
C SER A 432 45.94 10.12 -6.50
N GLY A 433 45.54 10.41 -5.28
CA GLY A 433 45.72 11.69 -4.59
C GLY A 433 44.96 11.64 -3.28
N VAL A 434 45.22 10.61 -2.45
CA VAL A 434 44.63 10.50 -1.13
C VAL A 434 45.33 11.49 -0.24
N GLU A 435 44.74 12.64 0.00
CA GLU A 435 44.87 13.26 1.33
C GLU A 435 44.34 12.20 2.28
N VAL A 436 45.19 11.70 3.13
CA VAL A 436 44.82 10.77 4.22
C VAL A 436 43.95 11.60 5.16
N GLU A 437 42.66 11.58 4.95
CA GLU A 437 41.70 12.17 5.86
C GLU A 437 41.86 11.44 7.20
N GLU A 438 42.26 12.18 8.24
CA GLU A 438 42.45 11.62 9.56
C GLU A 438 41.13 11.10 10.07
N LYS A 439 41.01 9.76 10.24
CA LYS A 439 39.78 9.14 10.70
C LYS A 439 39.50 9.60 12.13
N PRO A 440 38.28 10.13 12.42
CA PRO A 440 37.95 10.52 13.77
C PRO A 440 37.95 9.30 14.72
N ALA A 441 38.16 9.55 16.02
CA ALA A 441 38.02 8.49 17.00
C ALA A 441 36.61 7.94 17.04
N PRO A 442 36.43 6.61 17.20
CA PRO A 442 35.08 6.01 17.31
C PRO A 442 34.37 6.54 18.57
N PRO A 443 33.02 6.65 18.52
CA PRO A 443 32.24 7.03 19.68
C PRO A 443 32.43 6.06 20.86
N PRO A 444 32.27 6.55 22.14
CA PRO A 444 32.39 5.71 23.30
C PRO A 444 31.39 4.56 23.31
N LEU A 445 31.82 3.35 23.66
CA LEU A 445 30.95 2.17 23.72
C LEU A 445 29.76 2.34 24.68
N GLY A 446 29.94 3.12 25.78
CA GLY A 446 28.88 3.46 26.71
C GLY A 446 27.72 4.20 26.02
N LEU A 447 28.03 5.12 25.13
CA LEU A 447 27.08 5.90 24.35
C LEU A 447 26.33 4.98 23.34
N GLU A 448 27.06 4.11 22.65
CA GLU A 448 26.45 3.12 21.75
C GLU A 448 25.42 2.24 22.49
N ARG A 449 25.83 1.73 23.67
CA ARG A 449 24.96 0.91 24.51
C ARG A 449 23.74 1.69 25.04
N ALA A 450 23.93 2.95 25.37
CA ALA A 450 22.82 3.80 25.82
C ALA A 450 21.76 3.98 24.73
N PHE A 451 22.16 4.05 23.45
CA PHE A 451 21.26 4.08 22.29
C PHE A 451 20.85 2.68 21.77
N GLY A 452 21.21 1.63 22.48
CA GLY A 452 20.78 0.27 22.15
C GLY A 452 21.52 -0.42 21.01
N TRP A 453 22.70 0.08 20.62
CA TRP A 453 23.55 -0.58 19.62
C TRP A 453 24.08 -1.92 20.12
N ASP A 454 24.06 -2.93 19.27
CA ASP A 454 24.61 -4.26 19.52
C ASP A 454 25.72 -4.63 18.52
N ARG A 455 26.25 -5.83 18.64
CA ARG A 455 27.30 -6.33 17.75
C ARG A 455 26.83 -6.54 16.31
N TRP A 456 25.55 -6.85 16.13
CA TRP A 456 25.00 -7.01 14.80
C TRP A 456 24.88 -5.66 14.09
N ASP A 457 24.40 -4.63 14.79
CA ASP A 457 24.34 -3.26 14.25
C ASP A 457 25.73 -2.77 13.85
N GLN A 458 26.78 -3.09 14.63
CA GLN A 458 28.16 -2.75 14.30
C GLN A 458 28.63 -3.47 13.02
N ALA A 459 28.42 -4.78 12.92
CA ALA A 459 28.81 -5.57 11.75
C ALA A 459 28.02 -5.14 10.50
N TYR A 460 26.76 -4.81 10.68
CA TYR A 460 25.89 -4.27 9.64
C TYR A 460 26.44 -2.94 9.11
N LEU A 461 26.72 -1.99 9.99
CA LEU A 461 27.29 -0.68 9.61
C LEU A 461 28.64 -0.82 8.91
N GLU A 462 29.51 -1.73 9.38
CA GLU A 462 30.78 -2.01 8.67
C GLU A 462 30.57 -2.50 7.25
N ALA A 463 29.57 -3.37 7.03
CA ALA A 463 29.25 -3.85 5.69
C ALA A 463 28.73 -2.70 4.80
N LEU A 464 27.85 -1.84 5.31
CA LEU A 464 27.38 -0.66 4.58
C LEU A 464 28.52 0.26 4.19
N ALA A 465 29.37 0.63 5.16
CA ALA A 465 30.48 1.55 4.96
C ALA A 465 31.51 1.04 3.93
N LYS A 466 31.80 -0.26 3.95
CA LYS A 466 32.82 -0.87 3.07
C LYS A 466 32.29 -1.18 1.66
N THR A 467 31.03 -1.56 1.51
CA THR A 467 30.49 -2.12 0.26
C THR A 467 29.50 -1.22 -0.46
N GLY A 468 28.89 -0.23 0.23
CA GLY A 468 27.79 0.57 -0.31
C GLY A 468 26.53 -0.26 -0.63
N ASN A 469 26.40 -1.44 -0.01
CA ASN A 469 25.26 -2.32 -0.20
C ASN A 469 24.83 -2.87 1.16
N GLU A 470 23.54 -3.03 1.32
CA GLU A 470 22.98 -3.70 2.48
C GLU A 470 23.34 -5.20 2.42
N PRO A 471 23.93 -5.76 3.48
CA PRO A 471 24.05 -7.22 3.58
C PRO A 471 22.65 -7.77 3.75
N ILE A 472 22.32 -8.88 3.18
CA ILE A 472 21.02 -9.56 3.19
C ILE A 472 19.99 -8.89 4.11
N GLY A 473 19.11 -8.03 3.54
CA GLY A 473 18.16 -7.26 4.31
C GLY A 473 16.79 -7.91 4.38
N SER A 474 16.33 -8.18 5.59
CA SER A 474 14.92 -8.06 5.91
C SER A 474 14.74 -6.83 6.80
N LEU A 475 13.61 -6.16 6.69
CA LEU A 475 13.27 -5.08 7.60
C LEU A 475 12.91 -5.68 8.95
N GLY A 476 13.69 -5.31 9.94
CA GLY A 476 13.56 -5.82 11.29
C GLY A 476 14.04 -7.27 11.43
N TYR A 477 13.78 -7.83 12.57
CA TYR A 477 14.13 -9.20 12.92
C TYR A 477 12.95 -10.14 12.66
N ASP A 478 13.12 -11.08 11.73
CA ASP A 478 12.07 -12.04 11.35
C ASP A 478 11.99 -13.26 12.24
N GLY A 479 12.97 -13.45 13.12
CA GLY A 479 12.95 -14.57 14.06
C GLY A 479 11.87 -14.41 15.11
N PRO A 480 11.60 -15.46 15.90
CA PRO A 480 10.72 -15.35 17.05
C PRO A 480 11.26 -14.32 18.04
N LEU A 481 10.37 -13.58 18.68
CA LEU A 481 10.75 -12.68 19.78
C LEU A 481 11.51 -13.47 20.82
N ALA A 482 12.72 -13.05 21.15
CA ALA A 482 13.58 -13.69 22.13
C ALA A 482 13.13 -13.32 23.55
N ALA A 483 11.97 -13.81 23.96
CA ALA A 483 11.28 -13.41 25.19
C ALA A 483 12.09 -13.62 26.46
N LEU A 484 13.06 -14.55 26.45
CA LEU A 484 13.95 -14.85 27.58
C LEU A 484 15.34 -14.23 27.42
N ASN A 485 15.54 -13.42 26.36
CA ASN A 485 16.84 -12.78 26.14
C ASN A 485 17.15 -11.80 27.28
N PRO A 486 18.33 -11.88 27.91
CA PRO A 486 18.75 -10.90 28.93
C PRO A 486 18.99 -9.49 28.36
N GLU A 487 19.36 -9.38 27.09
CA GLU A 487 19.43 -8.08 26.41
C GLU A 487 18.02 -7.65 25.99
N LYS A 488 17.65 -6.44 26.35
CA LYS A 488 16.33 -5.89 26.04
C LYS A 488 16.27 -5.50 24.56
N PRO A 489 15.19 -5.90 23.83
CA PRO A 489 15.03 -5.47 22.45
C PRO A 489 14.84 -3.96 22.37
N ASN A 490 15.14 -3.39 21.21
CA ASN A 490 14.82 -2.01 20.93
C ASN A 490 13.34 -1.88 20.59
N LEU A 491 12.78 -0.71 20.83
CA LEU A 491 11.34 -0.50 20.60
C LEU A 491 10.93 -0.77 19.14
N SER A 492 11.77 -0.39 18.18
CA SER A 492 11.52 -0.64 16.76
C SER A 492 11.39 -2.13 16.40
N GLU A 493 12.01 -3.03 17.17
CA GLU A 493 11.94 -4.49 16.93
C GLU A 493 10.58 -5.09 17.21
N PHE A 494 9.72 -4.40 17.98
CA PHE A 494 8.33 -4.79 18.19
C PHE A 494 7.41 -4.44 17.01
N PHE A 495 7.92 -3.74 16.00
CA PHE A 495 7.15 -3.32 14.84
C PHE A 495 7.60 -4.08 13.59
N LYS A 496 6.62 -4.59 12.86
CA LYS A 496 6.80 -5.31 11.60
C LYS A 496 5.97 -4.67 10.52
N GLU A 497 6.46 -4.65 9.30
CA GLU A 497 5.68 -4.19 8.16
C GLU A 497 4.48 -5.10 7.94
N THR A 498 3.34 -4.47 7.68
CA THR A 498 2.16 -5.17 7.18
C THR A 498 2.27 -5.21 5.66
N VAL A 499 2.79 -6.30 5.14
CA VAL A 499 2.98 -6.47 3.69
C VAL A 499 1.62 -6.73 3.05
N ALA A 500 1.19 -5.86 2.14
CA ALA A 500 0.21 -6.23 1.15
C ALA A 500 0.88 -7.19 0.14
N VAL A 501 0.20 -8.27 -0.21
CA VAL A 501 0.66 -9.11 -1.32
C VAL A 501 0.49 -8.31 -2.59
N VAL A 502 1.59 -7.89 -3.20
CA VAL A 502 1.57 -7.10 -4.41
C VAL A 502 1.75 -8.02 -5.61
N THR A 503 0.76 -8.05 -6.48
CA THR A 503 0.84 -8.72 -7.78
C THR A 503 1.42 -7.76 -8.83
N ASN A 504 2.58 -7.20 -8.55
CA ASN A 504 3.25 -6.34 -9.51
C ASN A 504 4.01 -7.17 -10.55
N PRO A 505 4.08 -6.72 -11.81
CA PRO A 505 4.96 -7.34 -12.79
C PRO A 505 6.41 -7.29 -12.28
N ALA A 506 7.17 -8.33 -12.57
CA ALA A 506 8.61 -8.34 -12.33
C ALA A 506 9.27 -7.26 -13.18
N ILE A 507 10.05 -6.38 -12.54
CA ILE A 507 10.84 -5.36 -13.22
C ILE A 507 12.31 -5.52 -12.90
N ASP A 508 13.16 -5.15 -13.82
CA ASP A 508 14.61 -5.14 -13.60
C ASP A 508 15.03 -3.93 -12.76
N ARG A 509 16.27 -3.96 -12.26
CA ARG A 509 16.80 -2.90 -11.38
C ARG A 509 16.82 -1.52 -12.03
N GLU A 510 17.04 -1.42 -13.34
CA GLU A 510 17.08 -0.15 -14.05
C GLU A 510 15.69 0.50 -14.07
N ARG A 511 14.65 -0.28 -14.40
CA ARG A 511 13.26 0.18 -14.35
C ARG A 511 12.81 0.45 -12.93
N GLU A 512 13.29 -0.33 -11.94
CA GLU A 512 13.00 -0.10 -10.53
C GLU A 512 13.46 1.31 -10.11
N VAL A 513 14.67 1.72 -10.47
CA VAL A 513 15.20 3.07 -10.19
C VAL A 513 14.39 4.17 -10.87
N GLU A 514 13.85 3.90 -12.06
CA GLU A 514 12.98 4.87 -12.76
C GLU A 514 11.61 5.04 -12.11
N HIS A 515 11.07 3.97 -11.54
CA HIS A 515 9.70 3.96 -11.00
C HIS A 515 9.63 4.22 -9.51
N PHE A 516 10.67 3.91 -8.74
CA PHE A 516 10.66 4.05 -7.28
C PHE A 516 11.54 5.21 -6.83
N SER A 517 10.99 6.03 -5.95
CA SER A 517 11.64 7.25 -5.50
C SER A 517 11.63 7.38 -3.98
N THR A 518 12.82 7.66 -3.41
CA THR A 518 13.00 7.92 -1.97
C THR A 518 12.69 9.35 -1.56
N ARG A 519 12.11 10.16 -2.43
CA ARG A 519 11.85 11.59 -2.19
C ARG A 519 10.90 11.85 -1.04
N THR A 520 11.21 12.89 -0.26
CA THR A 520 10.35 13.44 0.80
C THR A 520 10.32 14.97 0.73
N LEU A 521 9.46 15.58 1.53
CA LEU A 521 9.33 17.05 1.58
C LEU A 521 9.54 17.53 3.01
N LEU A 522 10.40 18.54 3.18
CA LEU A 522 10.52 19.32 4.40
C LEU A 522 9.80 20.67 4.28
N GLY A 523 9.25 21.15 5.38
CA GLY A 523 8.62 22.45 5.49
C GLY A 523 7.10 22.42 5.58
N ARG A 524 6.51 23.61 5.45
CA ARG A 524 5.06 23.81 5.56
C ARG A 524 4.40 23.63 4.20
N ARG A 525 3.71 22.52 4.01
CA ARG A 525 3.03 22.21 2.75
C ARG A 525 1.77 23.05 2.54
N PRO A 526 1.49 23.55 1.31
CA PRO A 526 0.21 24.20 0.99
C PRO A 526 -0.97 23.24 1.17
N LEU A 527 -2.17 23.77 1.40
CA LEU A 527 -3.42 23.02 1.34
C LEU A 527 -3.71 22.52 -0.09
N PRO A 528 -4.64 21.57 -0.28
CA PRO A 528 -4.98 21.06 -1.60
C PRO A 528 -5.35 22.13 -2.63
N ASP A 529 -6.02 23.18 -2.19
CA ASP A 529 -6.41 24.33 -3.02
C ASP A 529 -5.28 25.35 -3.26
N GLY A 530 -4.10 25.12 -2.68
CA GLY A 530 -2.92 25.97 -2.80
C GLY A 530 -2.78 27.06 -1.74
N ARG A 531 -3.73 27.22 -0.81
CA ARG A 531 -3.64 28.19 0.28
C ARG A 531 -2.68 27.74 1.39
N GLY A 532 -2.22 28.68 2.20
CA GLY A 532 -1.60 28.43 3.50
C GLY A 532 -0.23 27.78 3.48
N GLY A 533 0.47 27.75 2.37
CA GLY A 533 1.81 27.20 2.25
C GLY A 533 2.89 28.05 2.91
N GLY A 534 4.07 27.45 3.14
CA GLY A 534 5.32 28.08 3.51
C GLY A 534 6.43 27.58 2.59
N ARG A 535 7.66 27.69 3.05
CA ARG A 535 8.79 27.12 2.33
C ARG A 535 8.70 25.60 2.35
N VAL A 536 8.94 24.97 1.22
CA VAL A 536 9.04 23.52 1.03
C VAL A 536 10.30 23.20 0.25
N GLU A 537 11.10 22.28 0.76
CA GLU A 537 12.28 21.73 0.07
C GLU A 537 12.07 20.24 -0.18
N GLU A 538 12.39 19.79 -1.38
CA GLU A 538 12.29 18.40 -1.76
C GLU A 538 13.64 17.72 -1.54
N LEU A 539 13.68 16.71 -0.69
CA LEU A 539 14.84 15.85 -0.48
C LEU A 539 14.72 14.62 -1.37
N LEU A 540 15.78 14.29 -2.09
CA LEU A 540 15.82 13.09 -2.93
C LEU A 540 16.16 11.83 -2.10
N LEU A 541 16.87 12.05 -0.99
CA LEU A 541 17.13 11.05 0.03
C LEU A 541 16.71 11.63 1.39
N PRO A 542 15.87 10.94 2.19
CA PRO A 542 15.38 11.43 3.47
C PRO A 542 16.41 11.31 4.62
N ILE A 543 17.69 11.37 4.28
CA ILE A 543 18.80 11.32 5.24
C ILE A 543 19.48 12.69 5.24
N VAL A 544 19.37 13.43 6.34
CA VAL A 544 20.02 14.72 6.54
C VAL A 544 21.35 14.49 7.24
N LEU A 545 22.40 15.16 6.77
CA LEU A 545 23.74 15.03 7.32
C LEU A 545 24.02 16.10 8.37
N GLU A 546 25.00 15.87 9.26
CA GLU A 546 25.47 16.86 10.23
C GLU A 546 26.05 18.09 9.52
N GLU A 547 27.11 17.92 8.73
CA GLU A 547 27.92 19.04 8.23
C GLU A 547 28.45 18.91 6.78
N ASP A 548 28.46 17.71 6.18
CA ASP A 548 29.07 17.50 4.86
C ASP A 548 28.18 17.99 3.72
N GLN A 549 28.21 19.28 3.43
CA GLN A 549 27.40 19.89 2.38
C GLN A 549 27.64 19.27 1.00
N ALA A 550 28.88 19.01 0.60
CA ALA A 550 29.18 18.47 -0.72
C ALA A 550 28.65 17.03 -0.87
N LEU A 551 28.66 16.24 0.21
CA LEU A 551 28.05 14.92 0.20
C LEU A 551 26.51 15.00 0.22
N ALA A 552 25.96 15.94 0.99
CA ALA A 552 24.52 16.19 1.00
C ALA A 552 24.00 16.57 -0.41
N GLU A 553 24.69 17.48 -1.08
CA GLU A 553 24.36 17.87 -2.47
C GLU A 553 24.45 16.69 -3.45
N ALA A 554 25.47 15.84 -3.32
CA ALA A 554 25.66 14.66 -4.18
C ALA A 554 24.50 13.65 -4.04
N PHE A 555 23.93 13.52 -2.85
CA PHE A 555 22.78 12.66 -2.59
C PHE A 555 21.42 13.37 -2.67
N GLY A 556 21.42 14.67 -3.00
CA GLY A 556 20.18 15.46 -3.10
C GLY A 556 19.45 15.61 -1.75
N THR A 557 20.22 15.80 -0.70
CA THR A 557 19.70 16.08 0.65
C THR A 557 20.32 17.37 1.21
N LEU A 558 20.08 17.66 2.48
CA LEU A 558 20.55 18.85 3.17
C LEU A 558 21.44 18.47 4.36
N THR A 559 22.22 19.43 4.81
CA THR A 559 22.85 19.38 6.13
C THR A 559 21.91 19.97 7.19
N LEU A 560 22.13 19.62 8.45
CA LEU A 560 21.34 20.14 9.57
C LEU A 560 21.45 21.66 9.69
N SER A 561 22.64 22.22 9.40
CA SER A 561 22.85 23.66 9.34
C SER A 561 22.05 24.34 8.22
N GLU A 562 21.96 23.73 7.04
CA GLU A 562 21.12 24.22 5.95
C GLU A 562 19.63 24.17 6.29
N VAL A 563 19.16 23.10 6.95
CA VAL A 563 17.77 23.02 7.43
C VAL A 563 17.48 24.18 8.38
N ARG A 564 18.36 24.45 9.34
CA ARG A 564 18.20 25.56 10.29
C ARG A 564 18.26 26.95 9.61
N ALA A 565 19.05 27.08 8.56
CA ALA A 565 19.16 28.33 7.81
C ALA A 565 17.96 28.60 6.90
N ARG A 566 17.36 27.54 6.35
CA ARG A 566 16.28 27.64 5.34
C ARG A 566 14.88 27.70 5.94
N PHE A 567 14.66 27.15 7.16
CA PHE A 567 13.37 27.04 7.80
C PHE A 567 13.34 27.70 9.18
N ARG A 568 12.15 28.08 9.62
CA ARG A 568 11.91 28.36 11.04
C ARG A 568 11.87 27.01 11.79
N THR A 569 12.96 26.69 12.46
CA THR A 569 13.09 25.43 13.16
C THR A 569 12.90 25.57 14.67
N LYS A 570 12.43 24.50 15.31
CA LYS A 570 12.49 24.34 16.75
C LYS A 570 13.09 22.97 17.07
N THR A 571 14.16 22.96 17.84
CA THR A 571 14.74 21.73 18.38
C THR A 571 13.99 21.35 19.66
N LEU A 572 13.57 20.09 19.73
CA LEU A 572 12.95 19.45 20.89
C LEU A 572 13.88 18.32 21.33
N VAL A 573 14.17 18.22 22.62
CA VAL A 573 15.03 17.17 23.17
C VAL A 573 14.18 16.05 23.76
N PRO A 574 14.20 14.84 23.16
CA PRO A 574 13.43 13.71 23.67
C PRO A 574 14.13 13.11 24.90
N GLN A 575 13.83 13.66 26.06
CA GLN A 575 14.37 13.25 27.35
C GLN A 575 13.34 13.38 28.47
N PHE A 576 13.55 12.64 29.55
CA PHE A 576 12.79 12.79 30.78
C PHE A 576 13.75 12.79 31.99
N THR A 577 13.36 13.41 33.10
CA THR A 577 14.11 13.28 34.35
C THR A 577 13.60 12.07 35.15
N VAL A 578 14.45 11.51 36.01
CA VAL A 578 14.06 10.35 36.84
C VAL A 578 12.86 10.70 37.74
N GLU A 579 12.80 11.95 38.20
CA GLU A 579 11.74 12.46 39.07
C GLU A 579 10.40 12.60 38.35
N GLU A 580 10.40 13.05 37.10
CA GLU A 580 9.14 13.20 36.34
C GLU A 580 8.66 11.87 35.74
N GLY A 581 9.57 10.96 35.39
CA GLY A 581 9.27 9.70 34.70
C GLY A 581 8.95 9.86 33.20
N LEU A 582 8.95 8.73 32.46
CA LEU A 582 8.79 8.70 31.01
C LEU A 582 7.49 9.34 30.53
N VAL A 583 6.36 9.02 31.16
CA VAL A 583 5.03 9.49 30.72
C VAL A 583 4.88 11.00 30.86
N ALA A 584 5.39 11.59 31.94
CA ALA A 584 5.37 13.04 32.12
C ALA A 584 6.34 13.75 31.16
N GLY A 585 7.53 13.17 30.94
CA GLY A 585 8.47 13.67 29.92
C GLY A 585 7.88 13.68 28.50
N LEU A 586 7.11 12.65 28.13
CA LEU A 586 6.37 12.61 26.86
C LEU A 586 5.32 13.72 26.78
N LYS A 587 4.54 13.91 27.83
CA LYS A 587 3.52 14.97 27.87
C LYS A 587 4.14 16.36 27.71
N ARG A 588 5.26 16.63 28.38
CA ARG A 588 6.01 17.88 28.23
C ARG A 588 6.47 18.06 26.78
N LEU A 589 7.00 17.01 26.15
CA LEU A 589 7.42 17.03 24.74
C LEU A 589 6.24 17.33 23.79
N GLU A 590 5.07 16.76 24.06
CA GLU A 590 3.83 17.02 23.31
C GLU A 590 3.41 18.49 23.41
N GLU A 591 3.45 19.07 24.61
CA GLU A 591 3.09 20.48 24.84
C GLU A 591 4.09 21.43 24.17
N GLU A 592 5.37 21.15 24.26
CA GLU A 592 6.43 21.92 23.60
C GLU A 592 6.29 21.87 22.06
N ALA A 593 5.95 20.72 21.48
CA ALA A 593 5.72 20.56 20.06
C ALA A 593 4.52 21.39 19.56
N VAL A 594 3.39 21.33 20.26
CA VAL A 594 2.20 22.12 19.92
C VAL A 594 2.51 23.61 19.98
N LYS A 595 3.12 24.08 21.05
CA LYS A 595 3.52 25.48 21.24
C LYS A 595 4.43 25.95 20.10
N ALA A 596 5.47 25.16 19.77
CA ALA A 596 6.41 25.51 18.71
C ALA A 596 5.72 25.70 17.34
N VAL A 597 4.75 24.84 16.99
CA VAL A 597 4.01 24.94 15.74
C VAL A 597 3.03 26.12 15.76
N GLU A 598 2.37 26.40 16.88
CA GLU A 598 1.53 27.58 17.03
C GLU A 598 2.34 28.88 16.93
N GLU A 599 3.59 28.88 17.38
CA GLU A 599 4.56 29.98 17.22
C GLU A 599 5.16 30.05 15.79
N GLY A 600 4.83 29.09 14.93
CA GLY A 600 5.15 29.13 13.51
C GLY A 600 6.38 28.34 13.10
N ALA A 601 6.79 27.32 13.86
CA ALA A 601 7.85 26.41 13.43
C ALA A 601 7.41 25.60 12.18
N GLU A 602 8.24 25.63 11.14
CA GLU A 602 8.04 24.93 9.87
C GLU A 602 8.66 23.53 9.90
N VAL A 603 9.72 23.35 10.70
CA VAL A 603 10.36 22.06 10.93
C VAL A 603 10.65 21.89 12.42
N LEU A 604 10.17 20.82 13.00
CA LEU A 604 10.52 20.36 14.32
C LEU A 604 11.68 19.37 14.21
N ILE A 605 12.78 19.64 14.93
CA ILE A 605 13.96 18.77 14.98
C ILE A 605 13.91 18.03 16.32
N LEU A 606 13.59 16.75 16.29
CA LEU A 606 13.71 15.88 17.47
C LEU A 606 15.17 15.44 17.59
N SER A 607 15.93 16.11 18.45
CA SER A 607 17.36 15.87 18.61
C SER A 607 17.66 15.24 19.95
N ASP A 608 18.24 14.05 19.96
CA ASP A 608 18.68 13.36 21.17
C ASP A 608 20.18 13.52 21.47
N ARG A 609 20.87 14.38 20.72
CA ARG A 609 22.32 14.63 20.92
C ARG A 609 22.65 15.05 22.35
N GLU A 610 21.77 15.78 22.99
CA GLU A 610 21.89 16.28 24.34
C GLU A 610 21.00 15.55 25.35
N ALA A 611 20.33 14.48 24.93
CA ALA A 611 19.32 13.82 25.78
C ALA A 611 19.83 13.26 27.10
N PHE A 612 21.13 12.98 27.20
CA PHE A 612 21.79 12.51 28.41
C PHE A 612 22.37 13.63 29.24
N GLN A 613 22.24 14.88 28.83
CA GLN A 613 22.67 16.04 29.62
C GLN A 613 21.57 16.43 30.62
N GLY A 614 21.57 15.82 31.80
CA GLY A 614 20.57 16.08 32.82
C GLY A 614 19.26 15.32 32.71
N GLY A 615 19.20 14.33 31.81
CA GLY A 615 18.01 13.52 31.62
C GLY A 615 18.32 12.11 31.13
N VAL A 616 17.28 11.33 30.92
CA VAL A 616 17.28 10.00 30.33
C VAL A 616 16.63 10.08 28.96
N TRP A 617 17.28 9.48 27.98
CA TRP A 617 16.79 9.45 26.59
C TRP A 617 15.39 8.84 26.50
N ILE A 618 14.49 9.50 25.75
CA ILE A 618 13.22 8.92 25.29
C ILE A 618 13.50 8.28 23.93
N ASP A 619 13.11 7.01 23.77
CA ASP A 619 13.21 6.34 22.47
C ASP A 619 12.56 7.19 21.38
N VAL A 620 13.31 7.43 20.31
CA VAL A 620 12.91 8.41 19.29
C VAL A 620 11.67 8.00 18.51
N GLY A 621 11.39 6.70 18.36
CA GLY A 621 10.14 6.21 17.78
C GLY A 621 8.94 6.61 18.64
N LEU A 622 9.07 6.50 19.96
CA LEU A 622 8.05 6.95 20.91
C LEU A 622 7.88 8.47 20.86
N ALA A 623 8.98 9.21 20.79
CA ALA A 623 8.94 10.67 20.68
C ALA A 623 8.22 11.14 19.39
N VAL A 624 8.49 10.50 18.26
CA VAL A 624 7.78 10.76 16.99
C VAL A 624 6.28 10.46 17.13
N ALA A 625 5.92 9.34 17.76
CA ALA A 625 4.51 9.00 17.99
C ALA A 625 3.80 10.05 18.87
N ALA A 626 4.45 10.49 19.96
CA ALA A 626 3.97 11.53 20.87
C ALA A 626 3.69 12.84 20.12
N VAL A 627 4.69 13.35 19.43
CA VAL A 627 4.58 14.62 18.69
C VAL A 627 3.52 14.54 17.59
N ASN A 628 3.48 13.44 16.82
CA ASN A 628 2.43 13.26 15.81
C ASN A 628 1.02 13.25 16.42
N ARG A 629 0.86 12.61 17.57
CA ARG A 629 -0.43 12.57 18.29
C ARG A 629 -0.85 13.95 18.77
N ALA A 630 0.06 14.68 19.40
CA ALA A 630 -0.21 16.03 19.91
C ALA A 630 -0.57 17.02 18.79
N LEU A 631 0.13 16.94 17.66
CA LEU A 631 -0.10 17.80 16.49
C LEU A 631 -1.38 17.48 15.69
N MET A 632 -2.16 16.46 16.10
CA MET A 632 -3.51 16.25 15.58
C MET A 632 -4.51 17.29 16.07
N LYS A 633 -4.14 18.15 17.04
CA LYS A 633 -4.91 19.33 17.43
C LYS A 633 -5.26 20.16 16.18
N ARG A 634 -6.54 20.51 16.06
CA ARG A 634 -7.06 21.23 14.89
C ARG A 634 -7.03 22.74 15.13
N ASP A 635 -6.77 23.48 14.07
CA ASP A 635 -6.91 24.93 14.03
C ASP A 635 -8.37 25.38 13.80
N ALA A 636 -8.59 26.68 13.67
CA ALA A 636 -9.91 27.26 13.45
C ALA A 636 -10.56 26.81 12.10
N GLU A 637 -9.75 26.41 11.11
CA GLU A 637 -10.24 25.89 9.83
C GLU A 637 -10.48 24.34 9.88
N GLY A 638 -10.23 23.72 11.05
CA GLY A 638 -10.36 22.27 11.24
C GLY A 638 -9.23 21.46 10.62
N VAL A 639 -8.10 22.09 10.27
CA VAL A 639 -6.88 21.45 9.78
C VAL A 639 -5.95 21.12 10.96
N ALA A 640 -5.34 19.93 10.95
CA ALA A 640 -4.41 19.55 12.00
C ALA A 640 -3.12 20.38 11.97
N LEU A 641 -2.60 20.75 13.14
CA LEU A 641 -1.31 21.46 13.26
C LEU A 641 -0.17 20.69 12.58
N ARG A 642 -0.26 19.35 12.55
CA ARG A 642 0.71 18.48 11.87
C ARG A 642 0.91 18.84 10.38
N ARG A 643 -0.08 19.42 9.73
CA ARG A 643 0.02 19.86 8.34
C ARG A 643 0.91 21.10 8.17
N ARG A 644 1.14 21.86 9.25
CA ARG A 644 1.91 23.11 9.23
C ARG A 644 3.42 22.93 9.44
N THR A 645 3.87 21.69 9.81
CA THR A 645 5.26 21.43 10.14
C THR A 645 5.70 20.06 9.64
N SER A 646 7.00 19.91 9.40
CA SER A 646 7.66 18.63 9.16
C SER A 646 8.45 18.17 10.39
N LEU A 647 8.63 16.85 10.54
CA LEU A 647 9.45 16.26 11.60
C LEU A 647 10.77 15.77 11.02
N LEU A 648 11.87 16.29 11.52
CA LEU A 648 13.23 15.79 11.29
C LEU A 648 13.72 15.10 12.56
N VAL A 649 14.09 13.84 12.45
CA VAL A 649 14.61 13.06 13.57
C VAL A 649 16.11 13.03 13.53
N HIS A 650 16.76 13.68 14.50
CA HIS A 650 18.21 13.73 14.68
C HIS A 650 18.60 12.85 15.85
N SER A 651 19.01 11.59 15.56
CA SER A 651 19.09 10.57 16.61
C SER A 651 20.29 9.63 16.48
N GLY A 652 20.91 9.34 17.63
CA GLY A 652 21.88 8.28 17.81
C GLY A 652 21.25 6.87 17.85
N GLY A 653 19.92 6.80 18.07
CA GLY A 653 19.17 5.55 18.11
C GLY A 653 18.79 4.98 16.73
N VAL A 654 19.17 5.62 15.62
CA VAL A 654 19.03 5.08 14.26
C VAL A 654 20.27 4.23 13.94
N ARG A 655 20.12 2.90 13.95
CA ARG A 655 21.24 1.94 13.90
C ARG A 655 21.32 1.20 12.57
N ASN A 656 20.22 1.07 11.88
CA ASN A 656 20.07 0.27 10.67
C ASN A 656 18.92 0.78 9.79
N LEU A 657 18.71 0.14 8.63
CA LEU A 657 17.64 0.49 7.70
C LEU A 657 16.25 0.38 8.32
N HIS A 658 16.02 -0.64 9.16
CA HIS A 658 14.72 -0.83 9.82
C HIS A 658 14.35 0.35 10.72
N ASP A 659 15.27 0.86 11.52
CA ASP A 659 15.03 2.02 12.38
C ASP A 659 14.68 3.26 11.53
N GLY A 660 15.42 3.49 10.42
CA GLY A 660 15.13 4.58 9.50
C GLY A 660 13.76 4.45 8.86
N ALA A 661 13.43 3.27 8.32
CA ALA A 661 12.13 2.99 7.73
C ALA A 661 11.00 3.11 8.77
N PHE A 662 11.19 2.59 9.98
CA PHE A 662 10.23 2.71 11.08
C PHE A 662 9.90 4.18 11.41
N LEU A 663 10.90 5.04 11.54
CA LEU A 663 10.69 6.46 11.83
C LEU A 663 9.96 7.19 10.69
N LEU A 664 10.35 6.93 9.44
CA LEU A 664 9.66 7.45 8.26
C LEU A 664 8.21 6.94 8.19
N GLY A 665 8.01 5.65 8.47
CA GLY A 665 6.69 5.04 8.54
C GLY A 665 5.82 5.59 9.66
N LEU A 666 6.38 6.01 10.78
CA LEU A 666 5.67 6.72 11.85
C LEU A 666 5.28 8.16 11.48
N GLY A 667 5.92 8.72 10.46
CA GLY A 667 5.59 10.03 9.93
C GLY A 667 6.68 11.09 10.06
N ALA A 668 7.94 10.72 10.31
CA ALA A 668 9.06 11.61 10.08
C ALA A 668 9.22 11.86 8.56
N GLU A 669 9.56 13.06 8.17
CA GLU A 669 9.88 13.39 6.77
C GLU A 669 11.36 13.14 6.45
N ALA A 670 12.24 13.21 7.46
CA ALA A 670 13.65 12.89 7.30
C ALA A 670 14.27 12.41 8.63
N VAL A 671 15.38 11.71 8.51
CA VAL A 671 16.21 11.26 9.64
C VAL A 671 17.64 11.78 9.47
N ALA A 672 18.28 12.14 10.58
CA ALA A 672 19.70 12.50 10.64
C ALA A 672 20.39 11.57 11.66
N PRO A 673 20.95 10.43 11.20
CA PRO A 673 21.50 9.39 12.08
C PRO A 673 22.91 9.73 12.54
N TRP A 674 23.05 10.73 13.41
CA TRP A 674 24.35 11.32 13.75
C TRP A 674 25.38 10.32 14.30
N LEU A 675 24.96 9.38 15.15
CA LEU A 675 25.89 8.38 15.69
C LEU A 675 26.34 7.38 14.62
N MET A 676 25.44 7.01 13.70
CA MET A 676 25.78 6.19 12.53
C MET A 676 26.77 6.92 11.61
N GLU A 677 26.58 8.22 11.40
CA GLU A 677 27.50 9.07 10.62
C GLU A 677 28.91 9.13 11.26
N GLU A 678 29.00 9.40 12.57
CA GLU A 678 30.25 9.42 13.30
C GLU A 678 30.98 8.07 13.22
N LYS A 679 30.28 6.97 13.42
CA LYS A 679 30.84 5.62 13.32
C LYS A 679 31.28 5.28 11.90
N ALA A 680 30.50 5.63 10.87
CA ALA A 680 30.90 5.41 9.49
C ALA A 680 32.18 6.16 9.12
N ARG A 681 32.30 7.40 9.59
CA ARG A 681 33.53 8.20 9.42
C ARG A 681 34.74 7.62 10.19
N ALA A 682 34.52 7.10 11.38
CA ALA A 682 35.59 6.43 12.15
C ALA A 682 36.07 5.15 11.45
N LEU A 683 35.21 4.42 10.76
CA LEU A 683 35.54 3.21 10.01
C LEU A 683 36.34 3.52 8.73
N GLU A 684 35.80 4.29 7.82
CA GLU A 684 36.34 4.48 6.47
C GLU A 684 36.34 5.96 6.00
N GLY A 685 36.36 6.91 6.94
CA GLY A 685 36.35 8.35 6.64
C GLY A 685 35.06 8.76 5.86
N ARG A 686 35.21 9.79 5.05
CA ARG A 686 34.09 10.27 4.18
C ARG A 686 33.56 9.20 3.22
N LYS A 687 34.47 8.32 2.74
CA LYS A 687 34.10 7.20 1.87
C LYS A 687 33.14 6.23 2.58
N GLY A 688 33.36 5.96 3.86
CA GLY A 688 32.48 5.12 4.67
C GLY A 688 31.10 5.70 4.81
N LEU A 689 30.98 7.01 5.03
CA LEU A 689 29.69 7.68 5.09
C LEU A 689 28.96 7.64 3.73
N ALA A 690 29.68 7.90 2.63
CA ALA A 690 29.11 7.77 1.28
C ALA A 690 28.59 6.35 1.01
N GLY A 691 29.33 5.31 1.43
CA GLY A 691 28.90 3.92 1.35
C GLY A 691 27.61 3.66 2.13
N VAL A 692 27.49 4.19 3.32
CA VAL A 692 26.29 4.08 4.15
C VAL A 692 25.09 4.74 3.48
N LEU A 693 25.24 5.96 2.96
CA LEU A 693 24.15 6.68 2.27
C LEU A 693 23.66 5.91 1.03
N GLU A 694 24.59 5.39 0.23
CA GLU A 694 24.25 4.61 -0.95
C GLU A 694 23.52 3.31 -0.59
N ALA A 695 23.96 2.62 0.45
CA ALA A 695 23.32 1.42 0.93
C ALA A 695 21.90 1.68 1.48
N LEU A 696 21.72 2.73 2.30
CA LEU A 696 20.42 3.12 2.83
C LEU A 696 19.46 3.56 1.71
N LYS A 697 19.95 4.28 0.69
CA LYS A 697 19.15 4.64 -0.48
C LYS A 697 18.62 3.40 -1.19
N LYS A 698 19.51 2.47 -1.56
CA LYS A 698 19.15 1.21 -2.20
C LYS A 698 18.21 0.38 -1.33
N GLY A 699 18.45 0.37 -0.02
CA GLY A 699 17.59 -0.32 0.95
C GLY A 699 16.18 0.26 0.99
N LEU A 700 16.03 1.59 1.05
CA LEU A 700 14.71 2.25 1.03
C LEU A 700 13.98 2.02 -0.30
N GLU A 701 14.68 2.11 -1.43
CA GLU A 701 14.09 1.78 -2.75
C GLU A 701 13.56 0.35 -2.76
N LYS A 702 14.33 -0.61 -2.23
CA LYS A 702 13.90 -2.00 -2.11
C LYS A 702 12.69 -2.17 -1.20
N VAL A 703 12.64 -1.47 -0.07
CA VAL A 703 11.49 -1.49 0.84
C VAL A 703 10.22 -1.08 0.13
N ILE A 704 10.22 0.08 -0.52
CA ILE A 704 9.02 0.59 -1.18
C ILE A 704 8.64 -0.24 -2.42
N SER A 705 9.63 -0.73 -3.17
CA SER A 705 9.37 -1.59 -4.34
C SER A 705 8.72 -2.91 -3.95
N THR A 706 9.18 -3.53 -2.86
CA THR A 706 8.58 -4.75 -2.30
C THR A 706 7.10 -4.58 -1.96
N MET A 707 6.69 -3.37 -1.58
CA MET A 707 5.31 -3.04 -1.20
C MET A 707 4.49 -2.46 -2.36
N GLY A 708 5.07 -2.31 -3.55
CA GLY A 708 4.42 -1.68 -4.68
C GLY A 708 4.12 -0.19 -4.47
N ILE A 709 4.90 0.47 -3.63
CA ILE A 709 4.82 1.91 -3.35
C ILE A 709 5.89 2.59 -4.19
N HIS A 710 5.49 3.35 -5.21
CA HIS A 710 6.45 3.97 -6.12
C HIS A 710 7.12 5.26 -5.60
N GLU A 711 6.62 5.83 -4.51
CA GLU A 711 7.26 6.97 -3.85
C GLU A 711 7.18 6.87 -2.32
N LEU A 712 8.31 7.11 -1.65
CA LEU A 712 8.44 7.00 -0.19
C LEU A 712 7.43 7.86 0.59
N ARG A 713 6.93 8.94 0.01
CA ARG A 713 5.88 9.78 0.61
C ARG A 713 4.57 9.02 0.86
N GLY A 714 4.31 7.95 0.12
CA GLY A 714 3.20 7.03 0.36
C GLY A 714 3.47 6.03 1.49
N TYR A 715 4.74 5.87 1.89
CA TYR A 715 5.14 4.97 2.95
C TYR A 715 4.79 5.56 4.32
N GLY A 716 3.79 5.02 4.97
CA GLY A 716 3.37 5.51 6.28
C GLY A 716 2.30 4.64 6.92
N ARG A 717 2.47 4.35 8.21
CA ARG A 717 1.54 3.58 9.04
C ARG A 717 1.27 2.15 8.55
N ILE A 718 2.21 1.57 7.83
CA ILE A 718 2.14 0.21 7.31
C ILE A 718 2.75 -0.83 8.26
N PHE A 719 3.06 -0.42 9.47
CA PHE A 719 3.55 -1.30 10.53
C PHE A 719 2.42 -1.83 11.41
N SER A 720 2.62 -3.05 11.90
CA SER A 720 1.88 -3.62 13.01
C SER A 720 2.82 -3.84 14.18
N ALA A 721 2.35 -3.58 15.38
CA ALA A 721 3.07 -3.94 16.59
C ALA A 721 2.82 -5.40 16.95
N ILE A 722 3.75 -6.02 17.66
CA ILE A 722 3.66 -7.39 18.17
C ILE A 722 4.07 -7.40 19.64
N GLY A 723 3.19 -7.87 20.51
CA GLY A 723 3.53 -8.10 21.92
C GLY A 723 3.61 -6.85 22.80
N LEU A 724 3.10 -5.71 22.34
CA LEU A 724 2.99 -4.51 23.17
C LEU A 724 1.78 -4.60 24.10
N LYS A 725 1.83 -3.90 25.23
CA LYS A 725 0.62 -3.61 26.01
C LYS A 725 -0.30 -2.67 25.21
N PRO A 726 -1.64 -2.81 25.33
CA PRO A 726 -2.60 -2.03 24.58
C PRO A 726 -2.36 -0.51 24.67
N GLU A 727 -2.08 0.00 25.88
CA GLU A 727 -1.82 1.43 26.11
C GLU A 727 -0.67 2.00 25.25
N LEU A 728 0.41 1.24 25.10
CA LEU A 728 1.55 1.65 24.28
C LEU A 728 1.24 1.50 22.78
N ALA A 729 0.54 0.43 22.40
CA ALA A 729 0.13 0.22 21.00
C ALA A 729 -0.84 1.31 20.53
N GLU A 730 -1.81 1.70 21.36
CA GLU A 730 -2.73 2.82 21.10
C GLU A 730 -1.98 4.14 20.94
N TYR A 731 -0.93 4.33 21.72
CA TYR A 731 -0.10 5.54 21.62
C TYR A 731 0.53 5.68 20.25
N PHE A 732 0.95 4.56 19.64
CA PHE A 732 1.44 4.52 18.26
C PHE A 732 0.32 4.57 17.22
N GLY A 733 -0.92 4.25 17.60
CA GLY A 733 -2.08 4.21 16.71
C GLY A 733 -1.94 3.16 15.61
N THR A 734 -1.45 1.97 15.95
CA THR A 734 -1.21 0.85 15.03
C THR A 734 -1.90 -0.43 15.52
N ARG A 735 -2.10 -1.40 14.64
CA ARG A 735 -2.56 -2.75 15.02
C ARG A 735 -1.52 -3.41 15.91
N ASN A 736 -1.97 -4.16 16.90
CA ASN A 736 -1.12 -4.88 17.82
C ASN A 736 -1.53 -6.36 17.87
N PHE A 737 -0.62 -7.24 17.51
CA PHE A 737 -0.82 -8.68 17.56
C PHE A 737 -0.21 -9.24 18.85
N LEU A 738 -0.83 -10.28 19.41
CA LEU A 738 -0.38 -10.95 20.63
C LEU A 738 -0.16 -10.01 21.82
N GLY A 739 -0.81 -8.84 21.83
CA GLY A 739 -0.78 -7.88 22.92
C GLY A 739 -1.59 -8.37 24.12
N SER A 740 -1.16 -8.02 25.33
CA SER A 740 -1.83 -8.39 26.57
C SER A 740 -1.66 -7.28 27.60
N GLU A 741 -2.72 -6.99 28.35
CA GLU A 741 -2.66 -6.06 29.48
C GLU A 741 -1.76 -6.57 30.62
N LYS A 742 -1.74 -7.89 30.84
CA LYS A 742 -1.00 -8.53 31.93
C LYS A 742 0.45 -8.85 31.56
N ALA A 743 0.69 -9.23 30.30
CA ALA A 743 1.99 -9.61 29.79
C ALA A 743 2.24 -8.88 28.46
N GLY A 744 3.31 -8.16 28.35
CA GLY A 744 3.64 -7.37 27.17
C GLY A 744 4.60 -6.26 27.53
N TYR A 745 5.09 -5.57 26.52
CA TYR A 745 6.01 -4.47 26.69
C TYR A 745 5.21 -3.14 26.71
N GLY A 746 5.25 -2.44 27.82
CA GLY A 746 4.51 -1.22 28.06
C GLY A 746 5.41 -0.07 28.49
N PHE A 747 4.82 1.05 28.92
CA PHE A 747 5.57 2.23 29.35
C PHE A 747 6.52 1.94 30.51
N LEU A 748 6.08 1.15 31.50
CA LEU A 748 6.90 0.84 32.67
C LEU A 748 8.13 -0.01 32.30
N GLU A 749 7.94 -1.01 31.46
CA GLU A 749 9.04 -1.87 30.98
C GLU A 749 10.02 -1.06 30.12
N LEU A 750 9.50 -0.17 29.29
CA LEU A 750 10.32 0.72 28.47
C LEU A 750 11.13 1.70 29.33
N GLU A 751 10.48 2.37 30.29
CA GLU A 751 11.17 3.29 31.20
C GLU A 751 12.33 2.59 31.93
N ARG A 752 12.09 1.41 32.48
CA ARG A 752 13.15 0.61 33.13
C ARG A 752 14.30 0.30 32.16
N THR A 753 13.97 -0.07 30.93
CA THR A 753 15.00 -0.35 29.92
C THR A 753 15.83 0.88 29.58
N LEU A 754 15.21 2.05 29.48
CA LEU A 754 15.91 3.32 29.19
C LEU A 754 16.80 3.75 30.35
N LEU A 755 16.35 3.59 31.62
CA LEU A 755 17.14 3.84 32.82
C LEU A 755 18.34 2.88 32.92
N GLU A 756 18.14 1.60 32.64
CA GLU A 756 19.25 0.61 32.63
C GLU A 756 20.29 0.97 31.56
N ARG A 757 19.87 1.42 30.38
CA ARG A 757 20.78 1.84 29.29
C ARG A 757 21.53 3.11 29.60
N GLU A 758 20.90 4.09 30.23
CA GLU A 758 21.58 5.32 30.67
C GLU A 758 22.75 4.99 31.64
N GLY A 759 22.60 3.96 32.45
CA GLY A 759 23.64 3.47 33.36
C GLY A 759 24.94 3.10 32.65
N PHE A 760 24.94 2.73 31.36
CA PHE A 760 26.15 2.41 30.60
C PHE A 760 27.06 3.63 30.41
N LEU A 761 26.55 4.84 30.47
CA LEU A 761 27.32 6.08 30.34
C LEU A 761 28.20 6.33 31.57
N ARG A 762 27.80 5.77 32.73
CA ARG A 762 28.51 5.95 34.00
C ARG A 762 29.31 4.72 34.42
N ALA A 763 29.21 3.63 33.66
CA ALA A 763 29.87 2.38 33.99
C ALA A 763 31.38 2.47 33.70
N GLU A 764 32.23 2.10 34.66
CA GLU A 764 33.67 2.04 34.49
C GLU A 764 34.09 1.10 33.34
N LYS A 765 33.34 0.03 33.14
CA LYS A 765 33.59 -0.98 32.09
C LYS A 765 32.32 -1.32 31.38
N VAL A 766 32.26 -1.05 30.10
CA VAL A 766 31.15 -1.37 29.23
C VAL A 766 31.53 -2.54 28.30
N MET A 767 30.65 -3.53 28.21
CA MET A 767 30.82 -4.65 27.28
C MET A 767 29.83 -4.49 26.12
N PRO A 768 30.22 -4.87 24.88
CA PRO A 768 29.28 -4.93 23.76
C PRO A 768 28.09 -5.80 24.11
N ALA A 769 26.90 -5.41 23.61
CA ALA A 769 25.71 -6.23 23.72
C ALA A 769 25.93 -7.61 23.10
N LYS A 770 25.41 -8.64 23.72
CA LYS A 770 25.43 -10.00 23.13
C LYS A 770 24.42 -10.07 22.00
N ASP A 771 24.87 -10.56 20.86
CA ASP A 771 23.94 -10.89 19.76
C ASP A 771 23.50 -12.34 19.89
N PHE A 772 22.20 -12.54 20.04
CA PHE A 772 21.57 -13.86 20.14
C PHE A 772 20.97 -14.36 18.80
N ARG A 773 20.98 -13.53 17.76
CA ARG A 773 20.45 -13.84 16.43
C ARG A 773 21.36 -14.79 15.66
N PHE A 774 22.69 -14.59 15.80
CA PHE A 774 23.72 -15.42 15.16
C PHE A 774 24.69 -15.96 16.19
N ASN A 775 24.79 -17.28 16.31
CA ASN A 775 25.73 -17.92 17.21
C ASN A 775 26.81 -18.67 16.42
N PRO A 776 28.09 -18.21 16.47
CA PRO A 776 29.19 -18.84 15.76
C PRO A 776 29.42 -20.31 16.12
N ARG A 777 29.09 -20.73 17.33
CA ARG A 777 29.20 -22.15 17.73
C ARG A 777 28.26 -23.03 16.91
N ILE A 778 27.06 -22.53 16.59
CA ILE A 778 26.03 -23.30 15.88
C ILE A 778 26.36 -23.40 14.39
N TYR A 779 26.58 -22.28 13.70
CA TYR A 779 26.83 -22.35 12.26
C TYR A 779 28.18 -23.00 11.92
N LYS A 780 29.21 -22.85 12.75
CA LYS A 780 30.48 -23.58 12.59
C LYS A 780 30.29 -25.08 12.76
N ALA A 781 29.55 -25.53 13.79
CA ALA A 781 29.24 -26.93 13.97
C ALA A 781 28.42 -27.48 12.78
N ALA A 782 27.46 -26.72 12.27
CA ALA A 782 26.71 -27.11 11.07
C ALA A 782 27.63 -27.24 9.84
N GLN A 783 28.58 -26.34 9.64
CA GLN A 783 29.59 -26.41 8.55
C GLN A 783 30.53 -27.63 8.69
N GLU A 784 30.96 -27.93 9.92
CA GLU A 784 31.78 -29.12 10.18
C GLU A 784 31.04 -30.43 9.85
N VAL A 785 29.76 -30.50 10.20
CA VAL A 785 28.91 -31.66 9.83
C VAL A 785 28.71 -31.70 8.31
N ALA A 786 28.36 -30.59 7.70
CA ALA A 786 28.12 -30.53 6.25
C ALA A 786 29.36 -30.85 5.42
N SER A 787 30.55 -30.53 5.94
CA SER A 787 31.84 -30.89 5.29
C SER A 787 32.36 -32.28 5.65
N GLY A 788 31.63 -33.07 6.42
CA GLY A 788 32.04 -34.42 6.85
C GLY A 788 33.13 -34.42 7.91
N LYS A 789 33.46 -33.28 8.51
CA LYS A 789 34.50 -33.16 9.55
C LYS A 789 34.02 -33.61 10.94
N ALA A 790 32.69 -33.60 11.16
CA ALA A 790 32.07 -33.99 12.41
C ALA A 790 30.75 -34.75 12.18
N PRO A 791 30.36 -35.67 13.07
CA PRO A 791 29.06 -36.30 12.99
C PRO A 791 27.93 -35.32 13.40
N TYR A 792 26.70 -35.63 12.97
CA TYR A 792 25.53 -34.82 13.29
C TYR A 792 25.30 -34.62 14.80
N ALA A 793 25.66 -35.63 15.61
CA ALA A 793 25.61 -35.56 17.07
C ALA A 793 26.39 -34.34 17.63
N HIS A 794 27.52 -33.99 17.00
CA HIS A 794 28.30 -32.80 17.38
C HIS A 794 27.49 -31.51 17.28
N PHE A 795 26.75 -31.34 16.18
CA PHE A 795 25.85 -30.20 16.00
C PHE A 795 24.75 -30.18 17.05
N GLN A 796 24.07 -31.33 17.25
CA GLN A 796 23.02 -31.48 18.27
C GLN A 796 23.53 -31.12 19.68
N GLU A 797 24.73 -31.58 20.05
CA GLU A 797 25.32 -31.26 21.35
C GLU A 797 25.55 -29.74 21.50
N LYS A 798 26.07 -29.07 20.48
CA LYS A 798 26.27 -27.59 20.50
C LYS A 798 24.96 -26.83 20.64
N VAL A 799 23.92 -27.25 19.92
CA VAL A 799 22.58 -26.63 20.02
C VAL A 799 22.02 -26.84 21.42
N ARG A 800 22.02 -28.08 21.94
CA ARG A 800 21.51 -28.39 23.27
C ARG A 800 22.29 -27.66 24.38
N ALA A 801 23.61 -27.59 24.27
CA ALA A 801 24.44 -26.84 25.21
C ALA A 801 24.06 -25.37 25.25
N LEU A 802 23.94 -24.73 24.08
CA LEU A 802 23.56 -23.33 23.97
C LEU A 802 22.17 -23.08 24.56
N GLU A 803 21.18 -23.91 24.21
CA GLU A 803 19.80 -23.78 24.69
C GLU A 803 19.70 -23.97 26.21
N ARG A 804 20.54 -24.78 26.83
CA ARG A 804 20.63 -24.90 28.29
C ARG A 804 21.32 -23.71 28.95
N GLU A 805 22.44 -23.25 28.35
CA GLU A 805 23.23 -22.14 28.88
C GLU A 805 22.45 -20.83 28.79
N ASN A 806 21.65 -20.66 27.73
CA ASN A 806 21.08 -19.37 27.39
C ASN A 806 19.80 -19.51 26.55
N PRO A 807 18.70 -20.04 27.12
CA PRO A 807 17.43 -20.10 26.43
C PRO A 807 16.92 -18.69 26.16
N VAL A 808 16.59 -18.38 24.91
CA VAL A 808 16.08 -17.05 24.49
C VAL A 808 14.62 -17.10 24.04
N ALA A 809 14.10 -18.29 23.74
CA ALA A 809 12.71 -18.48 23.32
C ALA A 809 12.03 -19.59 24.13
N ALA A 810 10.72 -19.46 24.36
CA ALA A 810 9.95 -20.44 25.15
C ALA A 810 10.04 -21.86 24.59
N ARG A 811 10.12 -22.04 23.26
CA ARG A 811 10.28 -23.35 22.62
C ARG A 811 11.52 -24.13 23.12
N GLN A 812 12.60 -23.42 23.51
CA GLN A 812 13.83 -24.02 24.00
C GLN A 812 13.70 -24.64 25.40
N LEU A 813 12.61 -24.30 26.11
CA LEU A 813 12.25 -24.86 27.41
C LEU A 813 11.26 -26.01 27.30
N LEU A 814 10.81 -26.33 26.09
CA LEU A 814 9.79 -27.36 25.85
C LEU A 814 10.43 -28.60 25.22
N GLU A 815 9.95 -29.76 25.65
CA GLU A 815 10.27 -31.04 25.05
C GLU A 815 9.02 -31.67 24.45
N VAL A 816 9.18 -32.27 23.26
CA VAL A 816 8.10 -33.03 22.62
C VAL A 816 8.03 -34.39 23.33
N ARG A 817 6.91 -34.66 23.99
CA ARG A 817 6.61 -35.99 24.51
C ARG A 817 5.95 -36.79 23.41
N PHE A 818 6.61 -37.85 22.99
CA PHE A 818 5.98 -38.86 22.15
C PHE A 818 5.19 -39.83 23.03
N PRO A 819 4.05 -40.35 22.58
CA PRO A 819 3.37 -41.42 23.29
C PRO A 819 4.32 -42.62 23.47
N GLU A 820 4.26 -43.27 24.63
CA GLU A 820 5.11 -44.44 24.94
C GLU A 820 4.84 -45.62 23.99
N ARG A 821 3.69 -45.62 23.36
CA ARG A 821 3.27 -46.67 22.42
C ARG A 821 2.58 -46.04 21.23
N SER A 822 3.02 -46.39 20.01
CA SER A 822 2.31 -46.14 18.77
C SER A 822 1.35 -47.27 18.49
N ASP A 823 0.08 -46.98 18.29
CA ASP A 823 -0.91 -48.01 17.94
C ASP A 823 -0.87 -48.36 16.45
N VAL A 824 -0.03 -47.71 15.69
CA VAL A 824 0.15 -47.92 14.25
C VAL A 824 1.59 -48.36 13.98
N ALA A 825 1.79 -49.56 13.42
CA ALA A 825 3.09 -49.99 12.96
C ALA A 825 3.53 -49.16 11.74
N PRO A 826 4.82 -48.79 11.61
CA PRO A 826 5.31 -48.06 10.46
C PRO A 826 4.90 -48.65 9.11
N GLU A 827 4.81 -49.99 9.04
CA GLU A 827 4.43 -50.73 7.84
C GLU A 827 2.95 -50.62 7.48
N GLU A 828 2.10 -50.16 8.41
CA GLU A 828 0.68 -49.90 8.19
C GLU A 828 0.42 -48.50 7.60
N VAL A 829 1.44 -47.64 7.58
CA VAL A 829 1.31 -46.27 7.06
C VAL A 829 1.70 -46.25 5.61
N ASP A 830 0.71 -46.18 4.73
CA ASP A 830 0.94 -45.94 3.30
C ASP A 830 1.05 -44.41 3.01
N LEU A 831 2.24 -43.97 2.65
CA LEU A 831 2.54 -42.61 2.26
C LEU A 831 2.59 -42.43 0.74
N SER A 832 2.32 -43.49 -0.03
CA SER A 832 2.44 -43.45 -1.48
C SER A 832 1.35 -42.60 -2.14
N VAL A 833 1.71 -41.90 -3.22
CA VAL A 833 0.81 -41.14 -4.08
C VAL A 833 1.09 -41.54 -5.52
N GLY A 834 0.17 -42.23 -6.13
CA GLY A 834 0.38 -42.80 -7.46
C GLY A 834 1.61 -43.71 -7.51
N ALA A 835 2.58 -43.40 -8.38
CA ALA A 835 3.82 -44.17 -8.50
C ALA A 835 4.92 -43.72 -7.51
N HIS A 836 4.69 -42.72 -6.70
CA HIS A 836 5.70 -42.15 -5.80
C HIS A 836 5.50 -42.70 -4.37
N SER A 837 6.61 -42.95 -3.68
CA SER A 837 6.62 -43.53 -2.32
C SER A 837 6.31 -42.48 -1.23
N LEU A 838 6.42 -41.17 -1.54
CA LEU A 838 6.21 -40.08 -0.59
C LEU A 838 5.28 -39.00 -1.16
N PRO A 839 4.38 -38.44 -0.35
CA PRO A 839 3.47 -37.37 -0.72
C PRO A 839 4.15 -36.01 -0.68
N PHE A 840 5.44 -35.93 -1.01
CA PHE A 840 6.24 -34.71 -1.00
C PHE A 840 6.73 -34.39 -2.40
N VAL A 841 6.77 -33.10 -2.69
CA VAL A 841 7.31 -32.56 -3.93
C VAL A 841 8.47 -31.64 -3.59
N ILE A 842 9.62 -31.85 -4.21
CA ILE A 842 10.67 -30.85 -4.25
C ILE A 842 10.20 -29.76 -5.22
N SER A 843 9.88 -28.58 -4.68
CA SER A 843 9.22 -27.49 -5.42
C SER A 843 10.10 -26.93 -6.52
N ALA A 844 9.45 -26.25 -7.48
CA ALA A 844 10.09 -25.70 -8.67
C ALA A 844 11.15 -24.64 -8.34
N MET A 845 12.39 -24.91 -8.74
CA MET A 845 13.52 -23.98 -8.70
C MET A 845 14.29 -24.04 -10.02
N SER A 846 14.47 -22.90 -10.65
CA SER A 846 15.13 -22.83 -11.96
C SER A 846 16.65 -23.01 -11.88
N PHE A 847 17.22 -23.64 -12.90
CA PHE A 847 18.67 -23.62 -13.11
C PHE A 847 19.13 -22.17 -13.39
N GLY A 848 20.16 -21.74 -12.67
CA GLY A 848 20.62 -20.36 -12.68
C GLY A 848 20.14 -19.53 -11.48
N SER A 849 18.97 -19.86 -10.91
CA SER A 849 18.57 -19.38 -9.58
C SER A 849 19.31 -20.18 -8.51
N GLN A 850 19.50 -21.45 -8.72
CA GLN A 850 20.37 -22.33 -7.93
C GLN A 850 21.56 -22.79 -8.77
N GLY A 851 22.65 -23.16 -8.08
CA GLY A 851 23.85 -23.70 -8.72
C GLY A 851 23.66 -25.09 -9.26
N GLU A 852 24.50 -25.52 -10.21
CA GLU A 852 24.43 -26.81 -10.89
C GLU A 852 24.47 -28.00 -9.91
N ALA A 853 25.33 -27.94 -8.88
CA ALA A 853 25.47 -29.02 -7.90
C ALA A 853 24.16 -29.26 -7.14
N SER A 854 23.52 -28.18 -6.65
CA SER A 854 22.24 -28.28 -5.94
C SER A 854 21.12 -28.75 -6.87
N PHE A 855 21.07 -28.24 -8.08
CA PHE A 855 20.06 -28.60 -9.06
C PHE A 855 20.11 -30.11 -9.40
N ARG A 856 21.31 -30.67 -9.57
CA ARG A 856 21.52 -32.11 -9.79
C ARG A 856 21.22 -32.95 -8.55
N ALA A 857 21.60 -32.44 -7.37
CA ALA A 857 21.37 -33.12 -6.09
C ALA A 857 19.88 -33.31 -5.80
N TYR A 858 19.04 -32.29 -6.08
CA TYR A 858 17.59 -32.40 -5.90
C TYR A 858 16.97 -33.47 -6.82
N ALA A 859 17.38 -33.55 -8.08
CA ALA A 859 16.88 -34.56 -9.00
C ALA A 859 17.33 -35.98 -8.58
N GLU A 860 18.57 -36.13 -8.10
CA GLU A 860 19.09 -37.40 -7.58
C GLU A 860 18.40 -37.82 -6.26
N ALA A 861 18.13 -36.86 -5.37
CA ALA A 861 17.40 -37.11 -4.13
C ALA A 861 15.97 -37.61 -4.42
N ALA A 862 15.26 -36.92 -5.36
CA ALA A 862 13.92 -37.35 -5.77
C ALA A 862 13.91 -38.77 -6.32
N LYS A 863 14.90 -39.14 -7.14
CA LYS A 863 15.06 -40.50 -7.64
C LYS A 863 15.26 -41.50 -6.51
N ARG A 864 16.16 -41.21 -5.56
CA ARG A 864 16.47 -42.13 -4.44
C ARG A 864 15.30 -42.33 -3.50
N LEU A 865 14.51 -41.28 -3.28
CA LEU A 865 13.35 -41.29 -2.39
C LEU A 865 12.05 -41.66 -3.12
N ASN A 866 12.11 -41.91 -4.41
CA ASN A 866 10.94 -42.13 -5.26
C ASN A 866 9.85 -41.07 -5.04
N MET A 867 10.23 -39.81 -5.18
CA MET A 867 9.32 -38.64 -5.05
C MET A 867 9.46 -37.72 -6.24
N LEU A 868 8.56 -36.74 -6.37
CA LEU A 868 8.58 -35.81 -7.46
C LEU A 868 9.50 -34.62 -7.15
N CYS A 869 10.29 -34.21 -8.14
CA CYS A 869 11.06 -32.95 -8.15
C CYS A 869 10.66 -32.12 -9.37
N ILE A 870 10.07 -30.95 -9.17
CA ILE A 870 9.71 -30.07 -10.27
C ILE A 870 10.87 -29.13 -10.57
N ASN A 871 11.27 -29.08 -11.83
CA ASN A 871 12.20 -28.07 -12.33
C ASN A 871 11.44 -26.76 -12.54
N GLY A 872 12.05 -25.62 -12.23
CA GLY A 872 11.49 -24.32 -12.51
C GLY A 872 11.44 -23.97 -14.00
N GLU A 873 10.93 -22.80 -14.32
CA GLU A 873 10.73 -22.30 -15.71
C GLU A 873 12.01 -22.08 -16.53
N GLY A 874 13.19 -22.37 -15.96
CA GLY A 874 14.49 -22.06 -16.54
C GLY A 874 15.04 -23.07 -17.56
N GLY A 875 14.26 -24.01 -18.01
CA GLY A 875 14.73 -25.10 -18.87
C GLY A 875 15.50 -26.21 -18.11
N GLU A 876 15.91 -27.24 -18.79
CA GLU A 876 16.63 -28.38 -18.21
C GLU A 876 18.08 -28.44 -18.71
N ILE A 877 19.01 -28.88 -17.87
CA ILE A 877 20.39 -29.13 -18.26
C ILE A 877 20.40 -30.26 -19.33
N PRO A 878 21.05 -30.08 -20.49
CA PRO A 878 20.94 -31.01 -21.62
C PRO A 878 21.22 -32.48 -21.28
N ASP A 879 22.23 -32.77 -20.45
CA ASP A 879 22.58 -34.15 -20.05
C ASP A 879 21.66 -34.74 -18.98
N MET A 880 20.74 -33.97 -18.43
CA MET A 880 19.70 -34.43 -17.51
C MET A 880 18.38 -34.78 -18.21
N LEU A 881 18.19 -34.31 -19.42
CA LEU A 881 16.99 -34.58 -20.24
C LEU A 881 16.74 -36.09 -20.36
N GLY A 882 15.55 -36.53 -19.91
CA GLY A 882 15.16 -37.94 -19.96
C GLY A 882 15.79 -38.85 -18.88
N LYS A 883 16.81 -38.37 -18.14
CA LYS A 883 17.51 -39.18 -17.11
C LYS A 883 16.68 -39.42 -15.86
N TYR A 884 15.81 -38.48 -15.54
CA TYR A 884 15.01 -38.52 -14.30
C TYR A 884 13.50 -38.51 -14.58
N THR A 885 13.05 -38.90 -15.77
CA THR A 885 11.66 -38.81 -16.24
C THR A 885 10.62 -39.21 -15.19
N PRO A 886 10.71 -40.39 -14.50
CA PRO A 886 9.66 -40.78 -13.54
C PRO A 886 9.52 -39.85 -12.31
N TRP A 887 10.59 -39.13 -11.97
CA TRP A 887 10.68 -38.27 -10.79
C TRP A 887 10.80 -36.79 -11.12
N ARG A 888 10.68 -36.45 -12.41
CA ARG A 888 10.90 -35.07 -12.88
C ARG A 888 9.63 -34.44 -13.40
N GLY A 889 9.21 -33.34 -12.78
CA GLY A 889 8.22 -32.40 -13.31
C GLY A 889 8.90 -31.20 -13.96
N GLN A 890 8.22 -30.59 -14.90
CA GLN A 890 8.71 -29.41 -15.62
C GLN A 890 7.72 -28.26 -15.50
N GLN A 891 8.17 -27.11 -14.99
CA GLN A 891 7.38 -25.89 -14.97
C GLN A 891 7.50 -25.18 -16.30
N VAL A 892 6.36 -24.71 -16.82
CA VAL A 892 6.25 -23.92 -18.05
C VAL A 892 5.53 -22.60 -17.71
N ALA A 893 6.20 -21.46 -18.00
CA ALA A 893 5.59 -20.13 -17.85
C ALA A 893 5.13 -19.58 -19.21
N SER A 894 6.07 -19.18 -20.07
CA SER A 894 5.75 -18.49 -21.33
C SER A 894 6.42 -19.10 -22.55
N GLY A 895 7.06 -20.25 -22.42
CA GLY A 895 7.84 -20.86 -23.49
C GLY A 895 9.16 -20.14 -23.86
N ARG A 896 9.52 -19.07 -23.13
CA ARG A 896 10.71 -18.27 -23.44
C ARG A 896 12.02 -18.91 -23.01
N PHE A 897 12.01 -19.77 -22.00
CA PHE A 897 13.22 -20.24 -21.35
C PHE A 897 13.40 -21.74 -21.51
N GLY A 898 13.89 -22.16 -22.68
CA GLY A 898 14.30 -23.54 -22.92
C GLY A 898 13.16 -24.53 -23.04
N VAL A 899 11.93 -24.10 -23.22
CA VAL A 899 10.79 -25.00 -23.42
C VAL A 899 10.81 -25.51 -24.87
N HIS A 900 10.82 -26.82 -25.00
CA HIS A 900 10.73 -27.49 -26.29
C HIS A 900 10.11 -28.88 -26.16
N ALA A 901 9.59 -29.43 -27.25
CA ALA A 901 8.82 -30.69 -27.24
C ALA A 901 9.55 -31.85 -26.56
N TYR A 902 10.86 -31.98 -26.75
CA TYR A 902 11.64 -33.06 -26.15
C TYR A 902 11.69 -32.91 -24.61
N MET A 903 11.88 -31.70 -24.09
CA MET A 903 11.88 -31.43 -22.63
C MET A 903 10.51 -31.78 -22.03
N LEU A 904 9.43 -31.37 -22.66
CA LEU A 904 8.08 -31.64 -22.19
C LEU A 904 7.77 -33.15 -22.16
N ASN A 905 8.20 -33.87 -23.19
CA ASN A 905 8.04 -35.31 -23.26
C ASN A 905 8.99 -36.11 -22.31
N ALA A 906 10.06 -35.48 -21.84
CA ALA A 906 11.02 -36.08 -20.92
C ALA A 906 10.61 -35.89 -19.44
N ALA A 907 9.50 -35.21 -19.15
CA ALA A 907 8.96 -35.02 -17.81
C ALA A 907 7.71 -35.88 -17.56
N SER A 908 7.53 -36.36 -16.32
CA SER A 908 6.32 -37.10 -15.91
C SER A 908 5.15 -36.18 -15.55
N VAL A 909 5.43 -34.92 -15.20
CA VAL A 909 4.45 -33.90 -14.81
C VAL A 909 4.83 -32.58 -15.47
N ILE A 910 3.84 -31.88 -15.99
CA ILE A 910 3.98 -30.50 -16.44
C ILE A 910 3.23 -29.60 -15.47
N GLU A 911 3.93 -28.61 -14.92
CA GLU A 911 3.37 -27.59 -14.04
C GLU A 911 3.22 -26.28 -14.83
N ILE A 912 1.99 -25.83 -15.02
CA ILE A 912 1.71 -24.57 -15.74
C ILE A 912 1.79 -23.41 -14.74
N LYS A 913 2.75 -22.50 -14.96
CA LYS A 913 2.87 -21.28 -14.18
C LYS A 913 2.04 -20.19 -14.84
N ILE A 914 0.95 -19.80 -14.20
CA ILE A 914 0.02 -18.80 -14.73
C ILE A 914 0.50 -17.35 -14.57
N GLY A 915 1.38 -17.08 -13.62
CA GLY A 915 1.90 -15.75 -13.38
C GLY A 915 3.09 -15.73 -12.44
N GLN A 916 3.84 -14.64 -12.48
CA GLN A 916 4.92 -14.31 -11.56
C GLN A 916 4.40 -13.39 -10.47
N GLY A 917 4.01 -13.95 -9.33
CA GLY A 917 3.72 -13.21 -8.11
C GLY A 917 5.03 -12.80 -7.46
N ALA A 918 5.62 -11.69 -7.91
CA ALA A 918 6.96 -11.33 -7.52
C ALA A 918 6.97 -10.04 -6.70
N LYS A 919 7.93 -9.98 -5.79
CA LYS A 919 8.44 -8.71 -5.32
C LYS A 919 9.03 -7.97 -6.52
N PRO A 920 8.66 -6.71 -6.78
CA PRO A 920 9.29 -5.93 -7.84
C PRO A 920 10.82 -5.92 -7.68
N GLY A 921 11.55 -6.07 -8.78
CA GLY A 921 13.01 -6.11 -8.79
C GLY A 921 13.67 -7.36 -8.22
N GLU A 922 12.92 -8.36 -7.71
CA GLU A 922 13.48 -9.60 -7.15
C GLU A 922 13.01 -10.86 -7.86
N GLY A 923 11.77 -10.92 -8.30
CA GLY A 923 11.19 -12.09 -8.94
C GLY A 923 11.25 -12.03 -10.46
N GLY A 924 11.56 -13.18 -11.09
CA GLY A 924 11.58 -13.28 -12.52
C GLY A 924 12.78 -12.62 -13.22
N HIS A 925 13.72 -12.03 -12.50
CA HIS A 925 14.94 -11.43 -13.03
C HIS A 925 16.16 -12.29 -12.70
N LEU A 926 16.87 -12.74 -13.73
CA LEU A 926 18.18 -13.37 -13.60
C LEU A 926 19.23 -12.44 -14.21
N PRO A 927 20.07 -11.77 -13.38
CA PRO A 927 21.10 -10.86 -13.88
C PRO A 927 22.07 -11.53 -14.83
N GLY A 928 22.50 -10.84 -15.89
CA GLY A 928 23.40 -11.35 -16.91
C GLY A 928 24.69 -11.95 -16.36
N LYS A 929 25.24 -11.41 -15.26
CA LYS A 929 26.39 -11.98 -14.57
C LYS A 929 26.18 -13.42 -14.04
N LYS A 930 24.94 -13.85 -13.86
CA LYS A 930 24.57 -15.23 -13.49
C LYS A 930 24.23 -16.11 -14.69
N VAL A 931 24.03 -15.50 -15.87
CA VAL A 931 23.73 -16.21 -17.10
C VAL A 931 25.03 -16.74 -17.73
N SER A 932 25.56 -17.80 -17.13
CA SER A 932 26.72 -18.52 -17.66
C SER A 932 26.37 -19.20 -18.99
N PRO A 933 27.37 -19.65 -19.79
CA PRO A 933 27.13 -20.44 -21.01
C PRO A 933 26.22 -21.67 -20.78
N LYS A 934 26.34 -22.33 -19.62
CA LYS A 934 25.50 -23.50 -19.27
C LYS A 934 24.06 -23.08 -18.97
N VAL A 935 23.88 -21.99 -18.25
CA VAL A 935 22.56 -21.45 -17.95
C VAL A 935 21.89 -20.95 -19.24
N ALA A 936 22.64 -20.26 -20.08
CA ALA A 936 22.15 -19.81 -21.36
C ALA A 936 21.72 -20.97 -22.27
N ALA A 937 22.50 -22.03 -22.33
CA ALA A 937 22.15 -23.23 -23.08
C ALA A 937 20.87 -23.89 -22.59
N ALA A 938 20.70 -24.03 -21.25
CA ALA A 938 19.48 -24.59 -20.66
C ALA A 938 18.24 -23.71 -20.91
N ARG A 939 18.42 -22.39 -20.96
CA ARG A 939 17.34 -21.42 -21.14
C ARG A 939 17.09 -20.99 -22.58
N ASN A 940 17.88 -21.52 -23.53
CA ASN A 940 17.85 -21.09 -24.93
C ASN A 940 18.08 -19.57 -25.08
N ALA A 941 19.07 -19.05 -24.36
CA ALA A 941 19.37 -17.63 -24.21
C ALA A 941 20.83 -17.30 -24.55
N VAL A 942 21.18 -16.02 -24.51
CA VAL A 942 22.54 -15.52 -24.76
C VAL A 942 23.28 -15.36 -23.42
N PRO A 943 24.53 -15.87 -23.28
CA PRO A 943 25.32 -15.68 -22.07
C PRO A 943 25.57 -14.19 -21.76
N GLY A 944 25.53 -13.82 -20.50
CA GLY A 944 25.82 -12.46 -20.04
C GLY A 944 24.69 -11.44 -20.23
N VAL A 945 23.55 -11.85 -20.77
CA VAL A 945 22.37 -10.99 -20.94
C VAL A 945 21.36 -11.26 -19.82
N ASP A 946 20.77 -10.20 -19.29
CA ASP A 946 19.72 -10.30 -18.29
C ASP A 946 18.49 -11.02 -18.83
N LEU A 947 17.92 -11.91 -18.03
CA LEU A 947 16.73 -12.67 -18.39
C LEU A 947 15.57 -12.28 -17.45
N ILE A 948 14.47 -11.81 -18.04
CA ILE A 948 13.30 -11.37 -17.31
C ILE A 948 12.12 -12.29 -17.64
N SER A 949 11.55 -12.92 -16.62
CA SER A 949 10.31 -13.69 -16.74
C SER A 949 9.13 -12.75 -16.93
N PRO A 950 8.18 -13.02 -17.82
CA PRO A 950 6.97 -12.22 -17.93
C PRO A 950 6.13 -12.31 -16.63
N SER A 951 5.40 -11.23 -16.33
CA SER A 951 4.54 -11.17 -15.15
C SER A 951 3.43 -12.22 -15.14
N ASN A 952 2.93 -12.57 -16.30
CA ASN A 952 1.91 -13.58 -16.52
C ASN A 952 2.24 -14.42 -17.76
N ASN A 953 1.65 -15.59 -17.82
CA ASN A 953 1.73 -16.40 -19.02
C ASN A 953 0.93 -15.72 -20.14
N HIS A 954 1.61 -15.34 -21.21
CA HIS A 954 1.01 -14.59 -22.33
C HIS A 954 0.04 -15.42 -23.18
N ASP A 955 0.03 -16.74 -22.98
CA ASP A 955 -0.86 -17.65 -23.71
C ASP A 955 -2.15 -17.94 -22.92
N LEU A 956 -2.24 -17.43 -21.68
CA LEU A 956 -3.40 -17.58 -20.79
C LEU A 956 -4.03 -16.22 -20.53
N TYR A 957 -5.19 -15.97 -21.10
CA TYR A 957 -5.92 -14.71 -20.99
C TYR A 957 -7.21 -14.84 -20.19
N SER A 958 -7.65 -16.06 -19.94
CA SER A 958 -8.89 -16.35 -19.22
C SER A 958 -8.77 -17.63 -18.39
N ILE A 959 -9.78 -17.88 -17.53
CA ILE A 959 -9.87 -19.11 -16.76
C ILE A 959 -10.10 -20.31 -17.70
N GLU A 960 -10.78 -20.08 -18.81
CA GLU A 960 -11.07 -21.09 -19.82
C GLU A 960 -9.79 -21.55 -20.55
N ASP A 961 -8.84 -20.65 -20.76
CA ASP A 961 -7.55 -21.01 -21.33
C ASP A 961 -6.72 -21.86 -20.36
N LEU A 962 -6.83 -21.58 -19.06
CA LEU A 962 -6.17 -22.36 -18.02
C LEU A 962 -6.75 -23.77 -17.90
#